data_70a1492405eec220875a7e7beb5a101c
#
_entry.id   70a1492405eec220875a7e7beb5a101c
#
_cell.length_a   1.000
_cell.length_b   1.000
_cell.length_c   1.000
_cell.angle_alpha   90.00
_cell.angle_beta   90.00
_cell.angle_gamma   90.00
#
_symmetry.space_group_name_H-M   'P 1'
#
loop_
_entity.id
_entity.type
_entity.pdbx_description
1 polymer ?
#
loop_
_entity_poly.entity_id
_entity_poly.type
_entity_poly.pdbx_seq_one_letter_code
_entity_poly.pdbx_strand_id
1 'polypeptide(L)'
;MWNEAVPLTAEDIEEYKKKTYLGYQPTPYELYIKVLIDTFGDQVEDDFSIQLPDGVKDLKYQKDAVIQGYQMLMQHNGLFLADVVGLGKTIIATMIAKRFVEANGKNTNILVVYPPALEDNWRNTFKLFGIYKKAQFITNGSLSKVLDGKDNYKDKEEFDLIIVDEAHGFRSDSSGKYDELQKICKSPCINMGLLKSSQKKVMLLSATPLNNRPDDLQNQLLLFQNSQSCTIDGVPNLKGLFSEHILDYKRLMRERDQRDVTSEVDKIYEQIRSKVIDKVTVRRTRNNILNDPDYRADIKSQGIIFPNILPPNELEYVMDSDTSNRFYETLKQLTDGKTDENPEGKGLTYARYRAVEFLKPEYRNKYKNAVHIGQTLAAIYRVHMVKRLESSFYAFKKSLRTLLRITTDMIKMFKEDKVIIAPDLKVKELQAKNMELDEIIEYAITKGYAAEDILFPADAFTSEFLEMLHHDREILEQLNADWEKENDDPKFDKFQENLTHNFFDKEINPSGKLVLFSESVDTLNYLYDRLTKEIGRSDVLMVTAANRNRLEQTIKENFDANFDSDSMRYNIIITSDVLAEGVNLHRSNVIVNYDSPWNATRLMQRIGRVNRIGSVAPNIYNYMFYPSQQGDKEIQLYKNALVKLQGFHSAFGEDAQIYSKEEIVKELQMFDNNVKDSIDKKIALLREVRELYNSDRKLYHKIKALPMKSRVMRDTGKHSGKSIIFVSSNVKTEFYLATTTGVEVIDFLEAVKYLKAKPEEQPVPFSNEEQHYKHVNSALAQYTTEYVEAADTSSINRTDLDKTSLEANKFLRTIKQITADSELKLQCDVLMGYINEGIYAQLPRYLKALSREYKNDRAKMKQDEYSLQNKISELLGEYQTMNKEQRHDAQDISNPQIIISESFK
;
A
#
# COMPACT_ATOMS: atom_id res chain seq x y z
N MET A 1 9.47 -63.03 -7.09
CA MET A 1 10.55 -62.04 -7.26
C MET A 1 11.69 -62.11 -6.21
N TRP A 2 11.56 -62.80 -5.10
CA TRP A 2 12.64 -62.88 -4.08
C TRP A 2 13.52 -64.13 -4.23
N ASN A 3 13.18 -65.08 -5.08
CA ASN A 3 13.94 -66.33 -5.27
C ASN A 3 15.04 -66.27 -6.34
N GLU A 4 15.24 -65.14 -6.99
CA GLU A 4 16.26 -64.91 -8.03
C GLU A 4 17.28 -63.84 -7.67
N ALA A 5 17.30 -63.44 -6.41
CA ALA A 5 18.31 -62.48 -5.96
C ALA A 5 19.68 -63.14 -5.86
N VAL A 6 20.59 -62.73 -6.69
CA VAL A 6 22.02 -63.10 -6.60
C VAL A 6 22.61 -62.32 -5.43
N PRO A 7 23.30 -62.97 -4.48
CA PRO A 7 23.98 -62.28 -3.39
C PRO A 7 25.09 -61.40 -3.98
N LEU A 8 25.10 -60.09 -3.63
CA LEU A 8 26.14 -59.21 -4.02
C LEU A 8 27.48 -59.58 -3.38
N THR A 9 28.56 -59.57 -4.13
CA THR A 9 29.90 -59.77 -3.61
C THR A 9 30.35 -58.53 -2.81
N ALA A 10 31.40 -58.70 -2.02
CA ALA A 10 32.01 -57.57 -1.31
C ALA A 10 32.50 -56.46 -2.29
N GLU A 11 32.96 -56.89 -3.48
CA GLU A 11 33.39 -55.96 -4.56
C GLU A 11 32.20 -55.23 -5.19
N ASP A 12 31.09 -55.92 -5.42
CA ASP A 12 29.86 -55.31 -5.92
C ASP A 12 29.32 -54.29 -4.92
N ILE A 13 29.37 -54.60 -3.63
CA ILE A 13 28.97 -53.70 -2.56
C ILE A 13 29.86 -52.44 -2.50
N GLU A 14 31.15 -52.62 -2.65
CA GLU A 14 32.12 -51.51 -2.68
C GLU A 14 31.95 -50.67 -3.94
N GLU A 15 31.74 -51.28 -5.11
CA GLU A 15 31.47 -50.57 -6.35
C GLU A 15 30.13 -49.80 -6.29
N TYR A 16 29.08 -50.43 -5.71
CA TYR A 16 27.79 -49.81 -5.48
C TYR A 16 27.89 -48.64 -4.50
N LYS A 17 28.62 -48.78 -3.41
CA LYS A 17 28.91 -47.71 -2.48
C LYS A 17 29.63 -46.52 -3.14
N LYS A 18 30.61 -46.78 -4.02
CA LYS A 18 31.33 -45.77 -4.77
C LYS A 18 30.42 -45.04 -5.79
N LYS A 19 29.55 -45.80 -6.45
CA LYS A 19 28.60 -45.23 -7.46
C LYS A 19 27.41 -44.53 -6.84
N THR A 20 27.01 -44.92 -5.61
CA THR A 20 25.81 -44.43 -4.95
C THR A 20 26.07 -43.50 -3.77
N TYR A 21 27.32 -43.07 -3.52
CA TYR A 21 27.70 -42.29 -2.34
C TYR A 21 27.44 -42.99 -0.98
N LEU A 22 27.02 -44.26 -0.93
CA LEU A 22 26.78 -45.00 0.31
C LEU A 22 28.04 -45.20 1.19
N GLY A 23 29.21 -44.97 0.64
CA GLY A 23 30.48 -44.98 1.34
C GLY A 23 31.07 -43.61 1.66
N TYR A 24 30.41 -42.53 1.25
CA TYR A 24 30.87 -41.16 1.50
C TYR A 24 30.22 -40.61 2.78
N GLN A 25 31.04 -40.25 3.76
CA GLN A 25 30.59 -39.56 4.95
C GLN A 25 30.86 -38.07 4.76
N PRO A 26 29.79 -37.22 4.64
CA PRO A 26 29.97 -35.80 4.51
C PRO A 26 30.60 -35.20 5.78
N THR A 27 31.29 -34.08 5.63
CA THR A 27 31.78 -33.31 6.77
C THR A 27 30.69 -32.37 7.30
N PRO A 28 30.79 -31.88 8.54
CA PRO A 28 29.89 -30.87 9.05
C PRO A 28 29.81 -29.61 8.15
N TYR A 29 30.96 -29.18 7.61
CA TYR A 29 31.04 -28.06 6.66
C TYR A 29 30.28 -28.35 5.38
N GLU A 30 30.36 -29.53 4.82
CA GLU A 30 29.60 -29.90 3.61
C GLU A 30 28.09 -29.91 3.86
N LEU A 31 27.63 -30.37 5.05
CA LEU A 31 26.20 -30.26 5.41
C LEU A 31 25.76 -28.81 5.59
N TYR A 32 26.55 -28.02 6.27
CA TYR A 32 26.30 -26.59 6.42
C TYR A 32 26.15 -25.91 5.07
N ILE A 33 27.11 -26.07 4.17
CA ILE A 33 27.06 -25.50 2.83
C ILE A 33 25.92 -26.10 2.00
N LYS A 34 25.58 -27.39 2.17
CA LYS A 34 24.42 -28.01 1.51
C LYS A 34 23.12 -27.30 1.86
N VAL A 35 22.90 -26.98 3.12
CA VAL A 35 21.76 -26.22 3.58
C VAL A 35 21.70 -24.83 2.93
N LEU A 36 22.85 -24.16 2.82
CA LEU A 36 22.94 -22.87 2.15
C LEU A 36 22.66 -22.99 0.64
N ILE A 37 23.18 -24.03 -0.02
CA ILE A 37 22.93 -24.29 -1.45
C ILE A 37 21.43 -24.59 -1.67
N ASP A 38 20.82 -25.43 -0.84
CA ASP A 38 19.39 -25.76 -0.99
C ASP A 38 18.49 -24.55 -0.69
N THR A 39 18.97 -23.61 0.12
CA THR A 39 18.24 -22.34 0.41
C THR A 39 18.49 -21.27 -0.65
N PHE A 40 19.70 -21.18 -1.19
CA PHE A 40 20.14 -20.08 -2.06
C PHE A 40 20.61 -20.51 -3.46
N GLY A 41 20.64 -21.83 -3.75
CA GLY A 41 21.36 -22.40 -4.91
C GLY A 41 20.97 -21.81 -6.26
N ASP A 42 19.67 -21.58 -6.50
CA ASP A 42 19.19 -20.97 -7.72
C ASP A 42 19.72 -19.52 -7.90
N GLN A 43 20.13 -18.88 -6.82
CA GLN A 43 20.65 -17.51 -6.81
C GLN A 43 22.17 -17.44 -6.99
N VAL A 44 22.86 -18.55 -6.77
CA VAL A 44 24.31 -18.65 -6.84
C VAL A 44 24.77 -19.01 -8.24
N GLU A 45 24.05 -19.90 -8.90
CA GLU A 45 24.34 -20.36 -10.26
C GLU A 45 23.89 -19.37 -11.33
N ASP A 46 22.94 -18.51 -10.98
CA ASP A 46 22.59 -17.38 -11.80
C ASP A 46 23.68 -16.30 -11.71
N ASP A 47 24.34 -16.08 -12.83
CA ASP A 47 25.20 -14.92 -12.99
C ASP A 47 24.32 -13.67 -12.92
N PHE A 48 24.17 -13.13 -11.69
CA PHE A 48 23.26 -11.99 -11.39
C PHE A 48 23.90 -10.68 -11.90
N SER A 49 24.50 -10.75 -13.09
CA SER A 49 24.96 -9.58 -13.83
C SER A 49 23.79 -8.94 -14.56
N ILE A 50 22.98 -8.16 -13.84
CA ILE A 50 22.08 -7.23 -14.54
C ILE A 50 22.99 -6.23 -15.27
N GLN A 51 23.06 -6.37 -16.59
CA GLN A 51 23.68 -5.35 -17.42
C GLN A 51 22.83 -4.08 -17.31
N LEU A 52 23.38 -3.09 -16.62
CA LEU A 52 22.75 -1.78 -16.48
C LEU A 52 22.92 -1.03 -17.81
N PRO A 53 21.89 -0.33 -18.27
CA PRO A 53 22.00 0.56 -19.43
C PRO A 53 22.94 1.73 -19.12
N ASP A 54 23.54 2.28 -20.19
CA ASP A 54 24.34 3.50 -20.08
C ASP A 54 23.55 4.63 -19.39
N GLY A 55 24.20 5.33 -18.47
CA GLY A 55 23.60 6.41 -17.70
C GLY A 55 22.84 5.98 -16.43
N VAL A 56 22.66 4.70 -16.18
CA VAL A 56 22.14 4.18 -14.90
C VAL A 56 23.30 3.91 -13.95
N LYS A 57 23.26 4.53 -12.76
CA LYS A 57 24.27 4.31 -11.74
C LYS A 57 24.22 2.88 -11.22
N ASP A 58 25.38 2.26 -11.06
CA ASP A 58 25.54 0.91 -10.53
C ASP A 58 25.63 0.94 -9.01
N LEU A 59 24.46 0.92 -8.35
CA LEU A 59 24.36 1.05 -6.90
C LEU A 59 24.15 -0.31 -6.23
N LYS A 60 25.06 -0.67 -5.34
CA LYS A 60 25.07 -1.96 -4.63
C LYS A 60 23.75 -2.20 -3.87
N TYR A 61 23.25 -1.18 -3.16
CA TYR A 61 21.99 -1.31 -2.41
C TYR A 61 20.77 -1.55 -3.33
N GLN A 62 20.78 -1.03 -4.58
CA GLN A 62 19.71 -1.30 -5.54
C GLN A 62 19.79 -2.73 -6.07
N LYS A 63 20.98 -3.24 -6.34
CA LYS A 63 21.18 -4.64 -6.74
C LYS A 63 20.70 -5.60 -5.66
N ASP A 64 21.06 -5.35 -4.41
CA ASP A 64 20.63 -6.18 -3.29
C ASP A 64 19.09 -6.09 -3.10
N ALA A 65 18.47 -4.92 -3.36
CA ALA A 65 17.02 -4.77 -3.42
C ALA A 65 16.38 -5.64 -4.49
N VAL A 66 16.99 -5.70 -5.66
CA VAL A 66 16.49 -6.50 -6.79
C VAL A 66 16.55 -7.98 -6.45
N ILE A 67 17.65 -8.45 -5.86
CA ILE A 67 17.79 -9.84 -5.45
C ILE A 67 16.70 -10.22 -4.44
N GLN A 68 16.59 -9.45 -3.37
CA GLN A 68 15.60 -9.68 -2.32
C GLN A 68 14.17 -9.61 -2.87
N GLY A 69 13.86 -8.56 -3.66
CA GLY A 69 12.54 -8.36 -4.24
C GLY A 69 12.15 -9.48 -5.21
N TYR A 70 13.07 -9.94 -6.04
CA TYR A 70 12.82 -11.06 -6.95
C TYR A 70 12.50 -12.36 -6.18
N GLN A 71 13.22 -12.63 -5.10
CA GLN A 71 12.95 -13.79 -4.25
C GLN A 71 11.57 -13.75 -3.63
N MET A 72 11.21 -12.60 -3.00
CA MET A 72 9.89 -12.39 -2.43
C MET A 72 8.78 -12.54 -3.48
N LEU A 73 9.00 -11.99 -4.67
CA LEU A 73 8.07 -12.09 -5.79
C LEU A 73 7.81 -13.54 -6.17
N MET A 74 8.86 -14.35 -6.23
CA MET A 74 8.74 -15.77 -6.57
C MET A 74 8.11 -16.59 -5.46
N GLN A 75 8.52 -16.38 -4.20
CA GLN A 75 8.05 -17.13 -3.04
C GLN A 75 6.61 -16.79 -2.65
N HIS A 76 6.25 -15.49 -2.66
CA HIS A 76 4.98 -15.01 -2.14
C HIS A 76 3.99 -14.54 -3.23
N ASN A 77 4.28 -14.75 -4.51
CA ASN A 77 3.53 -14.24 -5.66
C ASN A 77 3.38 -12.71 -5.69
N GLY A 78 4.09 -12.01 -4.85
CA GLY A 78 4.09 -10.56 -4.81
C GLY A 78 4.97 -10.00 -3.71
N LEU A 79 5.20 -8.70 -3.81
CA LEU A 79 5.97 -7.95 -2.82
C LEU A 79 5.52 -6.49 -2.75
N PHE A 80 5.86 -5.84 -1.64
CA PHE A 80 5.89 -4.38 -1.54
C PHE A 80 7.32 -3.88 -1.79
N LEU A 81 7.48 -2.96 -2.71
CA LEU A 81 8.69 -2.16 -2.85
C LEU A 81 8.44 -0.81 -2.19
N ALA A 82 8.87 -0.70 -0.93
CA ALA A 82 8.52 0.39 -0.04
C ALA A 82 9.71 1.28 0.35
N ASP A 83 10.78 1.29 -0.45
CA ASP A 83 11.94 2.16 -0.24
C ASP A 83 11.51 3.62 -0.11
N VAL A 84 12.20 4.36 0.74
CA VAL A 84 11.94 5.80 0.95
C VAL A 84 11.97 6.54 -0.39
N VAL A 85 11.19 7.63 -0.48
CA VAL A 85 11.13 8.43 -1.71
C VAL A 85 12.53 8.89 -2.11
N GLY A 86 12.85 8.77 -3.40
CA GLY A 86 14.15 9.24 -3.95
C GLY A 86 15.24 8.16 -4.03
N LEU A 87 15.03 6.93 -3.55
CA LEU A 87 16.00 5.82 -3.63
C LEU A 87 15.95 5.02 -4.94
N GLY A 88 15.08 5.39 -5.88
CA GLY A 88 15.02 4.79 -7.23
C GLY A 88 14.10 3.58 -7.36
N LYS A 89 12.93 3.56 -6.66
CA LYS A 89 11.94 2.46 -6.75
C LYS A 89 11.60 2.03 -8.16
N THR A 90 11.40 2.98 -9.10
CA THR A 90 11.06 2.67 -10.50
C THR A 90 12.20 1.88 -11.19
N ILE A 91 13.45 2.25 -10.91
CA ILE A 91 14.63 1.54 -11.43
C ILE A 91 14.69 0.11 -10.86
N ILE A 92 14.57 -0.03 -9.54
CA ILE A 92 14.59 -1.34 -8.85
C ILE A 92 13.46 -2.23 -9.39
N ALA A 93 12.24 -1.70 -9.49
CA ALA A 93 11.09 -2.43 -10.03
C ALA A 93 11.30 -2.87 -11.48
N THR A 94 11.90 -2.00 -12.31
CA THR A 94 12.22 -2.33 -13.71
C THR A 94 13.31 -3.40 -13.80
N MET A 95 14.31 -3.36 -12.91
CA MET A 95 15.34 -4.39 -12.84
C MET A 95 14.75 -5.75 -12.42
N ILE A 96 13.85 -5.78 -11.42
CA ILE A 96 13.11 -6.99 -11.02
C ILE A 96 12.26 -7.51 -12.19
N ALA A 97 11.56 -6.61 -12.89
CA ALA A 97 10.74 -6.96 -14.05
C ALA A 97 11.58 -7.52 -15.21
N LYS A 98 12.75 -6.93 -15.49
CA LYS A 98 13.69 -7.44 -16.51
C LYS A 98 14.17 -8.85 -16.15
N ARG A 99 14.54 -9.07 -14.89
CA ARG A 99 14.92 -10.38 -14.38
C ARG A 99 13.79 -11.40 -14.52
N PHE A 100 12.57 -10.99 -14.19
CA PHE A 100 11.39 -11.84 -14.36
C PHE A 100 11.16 -12.21 -15.85
N VAL A 101 11.31 -11.25 -16.77
CA VAL A 101 11.21 -11.51 -18.23
C VAL A 101 12.27 -12.49 -18.70
N GLU A 102 13.52 -12.36 -18.21
CA GLU A 102 14.62 -13.27 -18.56
C GLU A 102 14.34 -14.68 -18.07
N ALA A 103 13.83 -14.84 -16.84
CA ALA A 103 13.50 -16.14 -16.27
C ALA A 103 12.22 -16.77 -16.86
N ASN A 104 11.17 -15.98 -17.11
CA ASN A 104 9.88 -16.48 -17.63
C ASN A 104 9.86 -16.62 -19.17
N GLY A 105 10.79 -15.97 -19.87
CA GLY A 105 11.00 -16.14 -21.29
C GLY A 105 10.26 -15.17 -22.20
N LYS A 106 10.31 -15.47 -23.52
CA LYS A 106 9.89 -14.52 -24.56
C LYS A 106 8.41 -14.14 -24.56
N ASN A 107 7.54 -14.95 -24.00
CA ASN A 107 6.08 -14.72 -24.02
C ASN A 107 5.58 -13.94 -22.80
N THR A 108 6.48 -13.47 -21.93
CA THR A 108 6.11 -12.69 -20.74
C THR A 108 5.40 -11.39 -21.10
N ASN A 109 4.27 -11.15 -20.44
CA ASN A 109 3.50 -9.91 -20.53
C ASN A 109 3.41 -9.22 -19.16
N ILE A 110 3.65 -7.92 -19.16
CA ILE A 110 3.64 -7.08 -17.97
C ILE A 110 2.53 -6.05 -18.09
N LEU A 111 1.76 -5.85 -17.02
CA LEU A 111 0.86 -4.70 -16.89
C LEU A 111 1.47 -3.72 -15.89
N VAL A 112 1.66 -2.47 -16.30
CA VAL A 112 2.12 -1.38 -15.42
C VAL A 112 0.96 -0.43 -15.17
N VAL A 113 0.53 -0.35 -13.92
CA VAL A 113 -0.55 0.52 -13.43
C VAL A 113 0.06 1.69 -12.69
N TYR A 114 -0.25 2.92 -13.09
CA TYR A 114 0.40 4.12 -12.54
C TYR A 114 -0.54 5.33 -12.50
N PRO A 115 -0.26 6.33 -11.65
CA PRO A 115 -0.89 7.65 -11.74
C PRO A 115 -0.49 8.37 -13.04
N PRO A 116 -1.40 9.11 -13.68
CA PRO A 116 -1.13 9.77 -14.99
C PRO A 116 0.17 10.57 -15.03
N ALA A 117 0.59 11.12 -13.89
CA ALA A 117 1.81 11.92 -13.75
C ALA A 117 3.12 11.15 -13.94
N LEU A 118 3.10 9.82 -13.90
CA LEU A 118 4.29 8.94 -13.96
C LEU A 118 4.43 8.21 -15.29
N GLU A 119 3.57 8.48 -16.26
CA GLU A 119 3.54 7.78 -17.55
C GLU A 119 4.89 7.81 -18.26
N ASP A 120 5.44 8.99 -18.48
CA ASP A 120 6.70 9.15 -19.21
C ASP A 120 7.87 8.52 -18.46
N ASN A 121 7.89 8.62 -17.13
CA ASN A 121 8.92 7.99 -16.31
C ASN A 121 8.94 6.47 -16.51
N TRP A 122 7.78 5.80 -16.43
CA TRP A 122 7.66 4.36 -16.63
C TRP A 122 8.02 3.95 -18.06
N ARG A 123 7.44 4.62 -19.07
CA ARG A 123 7.70 4.29 -20.47
C ARG A 123 9.18 4.45 -20.84
N ASN A 124 9.80 5.54 -20.41
CA ASN A 124 11.22 5.81 -20.68
C ASN A 124 12.14 4.84 -19.94
N THR A 125 11.85 4.52 -18.68
CA THR A 125 12.63 3.53 -17.93
C THR A 125 12.55 2.15 -18.57
N PHE A 126 11.36 1.69 -18.98
CA PHE A 126 11.21 0.41 -19.65
C PHE A 126 11.89 0.36 -21.02
N LYS A 127 11.90 1.48 -21.77
CA LYS A 127 12.68 1.61 -23.01
C LYS A 127 14.17 1.50 -22.75
N LEU A 128 14.65 2.21 -21.72
CA LEU A 128 16.06 2.22 -21.32
C LEU A 128 16.55 0.80 -20.98
N PHE A 129 15.75 0.02 -20.26
CA PHE A 129 16.06 -1.37 -19.90
C PHE A 129 15.74 -2.41 -21.00
N GLY A 130 15.21 -2.01 -22.14
CA GLY A 130 14.95 -2.89 -23.29
C GLY A 130 13.75 -3.81 -23.17
N ILE A 131 12.87 -3.60 -22.18
CA ILE A 131 11.68 -4.43 -21.92
C ILE A 131 10.36 -3.73 -22.26
N TYR A 132 10.40 -2.58 -22.93
CA TYR A 132 9.21 -1.79 -23.26
C TYR A 132 8.14 -2.59 -24.02
N LYS A 133 8.57 -3.43 -24.99
CA LYS A 133 7.66 -4.26 -25.81
C LYS A 133 6.96 -5.38 -25.03
N LYS A 134 7.39 -5.65 -23.81
CA LYS A 134 6.81 -6.68 -22.93
C LYS A 134 5.72 -6.11 -22.02
N ALA A 135 5.55 -4.81 -22.00
CA ALA A 135 4.65 -4.13 -21.07
C ALA A 135 3.52 -3.40 -21.80
N GLN A 136 2.35 -3.43 -21.19
CA GLN A 136 1.27 -2.50 -21.43
C GLN A 136 1.12 -1.56 -20.25
N PHE A 137 0.77 -0.30 -20.54
CA PHE A 137 0.80 0.81 -19.60
C PHE A 137 -0.60 1.38 -19.44
N ILE A 138 -1.12 1.42 -18.20
CA ILE A 138 -2.48 1.88 -17.93
C ILE A 138 -2.52 2.79 -16.70
N THR A 139 -3.34 3.82 -16.76
CA THR A 139 -3.55 4.68 -15.60
C THR A 139 -4.47 4.00 -14.59
N ASN A 140 -4.26 4.31 -13.32
CA ASN A 140 -5.02 3.77 -12.18
C ASN A 140 -6.54 4.06 -12.21
N GLY A 141 -7.00 4.93 -13.09
CA GLY A 141 -8.42 5.26 -13.31
C GLY A 141 -9.05 4.60 -14.52
N SER A 142 -8.31 3.75 -15.27
CA SER A 142 -8.75 3.19 -16.56
C SER A 142 -8.72 1.66 -16.61
N LEU A 143 -8.66 0.99 -15.45
CA LEU A 143 -8.49 -0.48 -15.35
C LEU A 143 -9.63 -1.27 -16.01
N SER A 144 -10.85 -0.68 -16.07
CA SER A 144 -11.99 -1.27 -16.78
C SER A 144 -11.68 -1.59 -18.26
N LYS A 145 -10.78 -0.84 -18.92
CA LYS A 145 -10.38 -1.10 -20.31
C LYS A 145 -9.71 -2.47 -20.50
N VAL A 146 -8.96 -2.93 -19.50
CA VAL A 146 -8.35 -4.27 -19.48
C VAL A 146 -9.43 -5.35 -19.26
N LEU A 147 -10.40 -5.07 -18.35
CA LEU A 147 -11.48 -6.01 -18.08
C LEU A 147 -12.45 -6.16 -19.26
N ASP A 148 -12.67 -5.07 -20.00
CA ASP A 148 -13.59 -5.01 -21.15
C ASP A 148 -12.91 -5.40 -22.48
N GLY A 149 -11.59 -5.65 -22.50
CA GLY A 149 -10.82 -5.93 -23.73
C GLY A 149 -10.81 -4.76 -24.71
N LYS A 150 -10.87 -3.50 -24.22
CA LYS A 150 -10.92 -2.28 -25.04
C LYS A 150 -9.53 -1.72 -25.33
N ASP A 151 -9.44 -0.88 -26.35
CA ASP A 151 -8.24 -0.09 -26.70
C ASP A 151 -6.97 -0.94 -26.94
N ASN A 152 -7.10 -2.16 -27.50
CA ASN A 152 -6.01 -3.10 -27.77
C ASN A 152 -5.24 -3.57 -26.51
N TYR A 153 -5.84 -3.47 -25.32
CA TYR A 153 -5.30 -4.15 -24.15
C TYR A 153 -5.48 -5.66 -24.32
N LYS A 154 -4.48 -6.39 -23.82
CA LYS A 154 -4.57 -7.85 -23.69
C LYS A 154 -5.60 -8.21 -22.63
N ASP A 155 -6.15 -9.39 -22.76
CA ASP A 155 -7.06 -9.93 -21.75
C ASP A 155 -6.33 -10.08 -20.40
N LYS A 156 -7.10 -9.91 -19.31
CA LYS A 156 -6.53 -9.97 -17.96
C LYS A 156 -5.75 -11.24 -17.67
N GLU A 157 -6.12 -12.36 -18.29
CA GLU A 157 -5.48 -13.67 -18.11
C GLU A 157 -4.11 -13.79 -18.83
N GLU A 158 -3.82 -12.90 -19.78
CA GLU A 158 -2.56 -12.93 -20.53
C GLU A 158 -1.37 -12.29 -19.78
N PHE A 159 -1.61 -11.55 -18.72
CA PHE A 159 -0.55 -10.91 -17.95
C PHE A 159 0.08 -11.86 -16.94
N ASP A 160 1.42 -11.89 -16.89
CA ASP A 160 2.22 -12.69 -15.97
C ASP A 160 2.66 -11.88 -14.74
N LEU A 161 3.01 -10.61 -14.96
CA LEU A 161 3.47 -9.68 -13.93
C LEU A 161 2.64 -8.40 -13.95
N ILE A 162 2.19 -7.98 -12.79
CA ILE A 162 1.47 -6.73 -12.58
C ILE A 162 2.30 -5.83 -11.67
N ILE A 163 2.60 -4.62 -12.12
CA ILE A 163 3.31 -3.60 -11.36
C ILE A 163 2.33 -2.47 -11.07
N VAL A 164 2.15 -2.13 -9.81
CA VAL A 164 1.23 -1.07 -9.38
C VAL A 164 2.03 0.00 -8.66
N ASP A 165 2.15 1.15 -9.29
CA ASP A 165 2.81 2.30 -8.67
C ASP A 165 1.80 3.14 -7.87
N GLU A 166 2.28 3.76 -6.80
CA GLU A 166 1.48 4.45 -5.78
C GLU A 166 0.30 3.58 -5.29
N ALA A 167 0.64 2.32 -4.94
CA ALA A 167 -0.32 1.29 -4.58
C ALA A 167 -1.24 1.66 -3.41
N HIS A 168 -0.87 2.68 -2.62
CA HIS A 168 -1.73 3.24 -1.58
C HIS A 168 -3.07 3.80 -2.12
N GLY A 169 -3.17 4.05 -3.42
CA GLY A 169 -4.43 4.39 -4.09
C GLY A 169 -5.47 3.26 -4.10
N PHE A 170 -5.04 2.01 -3.87
CA PHE A 170 -5.87 0.80 -3.87
C PHE A 170 -6.07 0.20 -2.47
N ARG A 171 -6.18 1.04 -1.45
CA ARG A 171 -6.31 0.63 -0.04
C ARG A 171 -7.73 0.26 0.39
N SER A 172 -8.76 0.79 -0.30
CA SER A 172 -10.16 0.59 0.09
C SER A 172 -10.80 -0.53 -0.72
N ASP A 173 -11.15 -1.61 -0.06
CA ASP A 173 -11.89 -2.74 -0.64
C ASP A 173 -13.30 -2.40 -1.12
N SER A 174 -13.82 -1.22 -0.76
CA SER A 174 -15.12 -0.71 -1.20
C SER A 174 -15.06 0.12 -2.47
N SER A 175 -13.85 0.43 -2.99
CA SER A 175 -13.72 1.22 -4.21
C SER A 175 -13.80 0.33 -5.47
N GLY A 176 -14.48 0.84 -6.51
CA GLY A 176 -14.57 0.13 -7.81
C GLY A 176 -13.18 -0.12 -8.42
N LYS A 177 -12.24 0.82 -8.27
CA LYS A 177 -10.86 0.66 -8.76
C LYS A 177 -10.13 -0.51 -8.09
N TYR A 178 -10.36 -0.71 -6.79
CA TYR A 178 -9.78 -1.85 -6.08
C TYR A 178 -10.34 -3.18 -6.61
N ASP A 179 -11.66 -3.26 -6.80
CA ASP A 179 -12.31 -4.44 -7.35
C ASP A 179 -11.81 -4.77 -8.76
N GLU A 180 -11.70 -3.75 -9.64
CA GLU A 180 -11.11 -3.90 -10.97
C GLU A 180 -9.68 -4.45 -10.91
N LEU A 181 -8.82 -3.87 -10.07
CA LEU A 181 -7.45 -4.33 -9.90
C LEU A 181 -7.38 -5.75 -9.33
N GLN A 182 -8.22 -6.06 -8.33
CA GLN A 182 -8.26 -7.39 -7.73
C GLN A 182 -8.71 -8.46 -8.73
N LYS A 183 -9.69 -8.17 -9.60
CA LYS A 183 -10.10 -9.05 -10.71
C LYS A 183 -8.95 -9.34 -11.68
N ILE A 184 -8.13 -8.32 -11.97
CA ILE A 184 -6.94 -8.49 -12.83
C ILE A 184 -5.87 -9.34 -12.10
N CYS A 185 -5.55 -9.01 -10.86
CA CYS A 185 -4.49 -9.69 -10.10
C CYS A 185 -4.80 -11.17 -9.80
N LYS A 186 -6.07 -11.49 -9.56
CA LYS A 186 -6.50 -12.82 -9.14
C LYS A 186 -6.92 -13.73 -10.29
N SER A 187 -7.13 -13.20 -11.49
CA SER A 187 -7.43 -14.04 -12.66
C SER A 187 -6.27 -15.00 -12.95
N PRO A 188 -6.55 -16.21 -13.46
CA PRO A 188 -5.52 -17.18 -13.78
C PRO A 188 -4.57 -16.62 -14.85
N CYS A 189 -3.34 -17.10 -14.88
CA CYS A 189 -2.38 -16.81 -15.93
C CYS A 189 -2.42 -17.92 -16.98
N ILE A 190 -2.80 -17.58 -18.21
CA ILE A 190 -2.84 -18.55 -19.33
C ILE A 190 -1.50 -18.66 -20.07
N ASN A 191 -0.67 -17.63 -19.98
CA ASN A 191 0.68 -17.63 -20.52
C ASN A 191 1.61 -18.38 -19.57
N MET A 192 1.59 -19.71 -19.62
CA MET A 192 2.58 -20.47 -18.88
C MET A 192 3.96 -20.28 -19.52
N GLY A 193 4.72 -19.30 -19.07
CA GLY A 193 6.11 -19.12 -19.43
C GLY A 193 7.00 -20.27 -18.93
N LEU A 194 8.30 -20.11 -19.01
CA LEU A 194 9.27 -21.12 -18.55
C LEU A 194 9.10 -21.46 -17.05
N LEU A 195 8.64 -20.51 -16.26
CA LEU A 195 8.38 -20.70 -14.82
C LEU A 195 7.12 -21.51 -14.52
N LYS A 196 6.30 -21.81 -15.54
CA LYS A 196 5.05 -22.58 -15.42
C LYS A 196 4.13 -22.11 -14.26
N SER A 197 4.19 -20.82 -13.92
CA SER A 197 3.36 -20.26 -12.86
C SER A 197 1.95 -20.01 -13.37
N SER A 198 0.98 -20.62 -12.76
CA SER A 198 -0.44 -20.36 -13.01
C SER A 198 -0.96 -19.11 -12.26
N GLN A 199 -0.23 -18.63 -11.28
CA GLN A 199 -0.54 -17.42 -10.53
C GLN A 199 0.27 -16.24 -11.01
N LYS A 200 -0.39 -15.09 -11.16
CA LYS A 200 0.27 -13.85 -11.50
C LYS A 200 1.19 -13.38 -10.37
N LYS A 201 2.25 -12.71 -10.78
CA LYS A 201 3.14 -12.03 -9.86
C LYS A 201 2.73 -10.56 -9.76
N VAL A 202 2.69 -10.01 -8.54
CA VAL A 202 2.22 -8.64 -8.28
C VAL A 202 3.28 -7.86 -7.51
N MET A 203 3.68 -6.73 -8.03
CA MET A 203 4.63 -5.82 -7.38
C MET A 203 3.92 -4.51 -7.04
N LEU A 204 3.83 -4.20 -5.77
CA LEU A 204 3.20 -3.00 -5.25
C LEU A 204 4.27 -1.99 -4.84
N LEU A 205 4.30 -0.84 -5.49
CA LEU A 205 5.23 0.24 -5.17
C LEU A 205 4.50 1.33 -4.38
N SER A 206 5.01 1.64 -3.22
CA SER A 206 4.57 2.80 -2.45
C SER A 206 5.61 3.16 -1.41
N ALA A 207 5.97 4.43 -1.31
CA ALA A 207 6.81 4.89 -0.19
C ALA A 207 6.08 4.77 1.14
N THR A 208 4.75 4.73 1.10
CA THR A 208 3.85 4.76 2.25
C THR A 208 2.73 3.73 2.09
N PRO A 209 3.04 2.42 2.13
CA PRO A 209 2.04 1.37 1.95
C PRO A 209 0.95 1.40 3.03
N LEU A 210 1.28 1.88 4.23
CA LEU A 210 0.35 2.13 5.32
C LEU A 210 0.00 3.62 5.36
N ASN A 211 -1.23 3.98 5.05
CA ASN A 211 -1.62 5.39 5.00
C ASN A 211 -2.47 5.83 6.19
N ASN A 212 -3.36 4.97 6.68
CA ASN A 212 -4.30 5.35 7.73
C ASN A 212 -4.63 4.25 8.75
N ARG A 213 -4.74 2.98 8.35
CA ARG A 213 -5.30 1.89 9.16
C ARG A 213 -4.67 0.54 8.81
N PRO A 214 -4.70 -0.43 9.73
CA PRO A 214 -4.28 -1.80 9.43
C PRO A 214 -5.06 -2.44 8.28
N ASP A 215 -6.35 -2.11 8.10
CA ASP A 215 -7.18 -2.61 6.99
C ASP A 215 -6.69 -2.13 5.62
N ASP A 216 -6.08 -0.94 5.52
CA ASP A 216 -5.46 -0.45 4.27
C ASP A 216 -4.35 -1.41 3.78
N LEU A 217 -3.53 -1.90 4.70
CA LEU A 217 -2.46 -2.85 4.40
C LEU A 217 -3.00 -4.24 4.06
N GLN A 218 -3.98 -4.72 4.83
CA GLN A 218 -4.65 -5.99 4.54
C GLN A 218 -5.19 -6.02 3.11
N ASN A 219 -5.88 -4.97 2.69
CA ASN A 219 -6.46 -4.89 1.36
C ASN A 219 -5.39 -4.93 0.26
N GLN A 220 -4.28 -4.26 0.45
CA GLN A 220 -3.17 -4.31 -0.50
C GLN A 220 -2.53 -5.71 -0.56
N LEU A 221 -2.33 -6.37 0.58
CA LEU A 221 -1.84 -7.76 0.63
C LEU A 221 -2.76 -8.73 -0.12
N LEU A 222 -4.09 -8.55 0.00
CA LEU A 222 -5.09 -9.37 -0.67
C LEU A 222 -5.10 -9.21 -2.21
N LEU A 223 -4.31 -8.33 -2.79
CA LEU A 223 -4.07 -8.29 -4.24
C LEU A 223 -3.20 -9.48 -4.71
N PHE A 224 -2.28 -9.97 -3.88
CA PHE A 224 -1.39 -11.09 -4.23
C PHE A 224 -1.44 -12.26 -3.25
N GLN A 225 -1.97 -12.08 -2.03
CA GLN A 225 -2.18 -13.13 -1.05
C GLN A 225 -3.65 -13.54 -0.98
N ASN A 226 -3.91 -14.77 -0.61
CA ASN A 226 -5.26 -15.22 -0.29
C ASN A 226 -5.50 -15.16 1.22
N SER A 227 -6.75 -15.01 1.60
CA SER A 227 -7.11 -14.85 3.01
C SER A 227 -6.79 -16.10 3.83
N GLN A 228 -7.08 -17.29 3.30
CA GLN A 228 -7.01 -18.57 4.02
C GLN A 228 -5.91 -19.53 3.53
N SER A 229 -5.22 -19.17 2.45
CA SER A 229 -4.07 -19.91 1.93
C SER A 229 -2.93 -18.95 1.66
N CYS A 230 -2.49 -18.28 2.73
CA CYS A 230 -1.43 -17.29 2.67
C CYS A 230 -0.06 -17.99 2.53
N THR A 231 0.80 -17.46 1.67
CA THR A 231 2.16 -17.99 1.49
C THR A 231 3.15 -17.41 2.50
N ILE A 232 2.70 -16.53 3.40
CA ILE A 232 3.53 -15.91 4.43
C ILE A 232 3.68 -16.89 5.60
N ASP A 233 4.91 -17.25 5.90
CA ASP A 233 5.23 -18.22 6.96
C ASP A 233 4.64 -17.81 8.31
N GLY A 234 3.99 -18.77 8.97
CA GLY A 234 3.36 -18.56 10.28
C GLY A 234 2.05 -17.74 10.24
N VAL A 235 1.51 -17.46 9.04
CA VAL A 235 0.23 -16.73 8.87
C VAL A 235 -0.71 -17.52 7.95
N PRO A 236 -1.30 -18.61 8.40
CA PRO A 236 -2.20 -19.41 7.57
C PRO A 236 -3.50 -18.70 7.23
N ASN A 237 -3.98 -17.82 8.11
CA ASN A 237 -5.19 -17.01 7.91
C ASN A 237 -4.86 -15.51 8.07
N LEU A 238 -4.64 -14.85 6.94
CA LEU A 238 -4.29 -13.43 6.89
C LEU A 238 -5.42 -12.54 7.41
N LYS A 239 -6.67 -12.84 7.01
CA LYS A 239 -7.84 -12.05 7.43
C LYS A 239 -8.12 -12.19 8.92
N GLY A 240 -7.95 -13.38 9.49
CA GLY A 240 -8.09 -13.62 10.92
C GLY A 240 -7.09 -12.78 11.72
N LEU A 241 -5.80 -12.81 11.35
CA LEU A 241 -4.76 -12.01 11.98
C LEU A 241 -5.09 -10.51 11.97
N PHE A 242 -5.48 -9.98 10.83
CA PHE A 242 -5.78 -8.56 10.71
C PHE A 242 -7.09 -8.17 11.42
N SER A 243 -8.09 -9.06 11.50
CA SER A 243 -9.38 -8.74 12.13
C SER A 243 -9.22 -8.38 13.60
N GLU A 244 -8.36 -9.08 14.35
CA GLU A 244 -8.04 -8.76 15.74
C GLU A 244 -7.40 -7.37 15.84
N HIS A 245 -6.35 -7.12 15.08
CA HIS A 245 -5.64 -5.84 15.10
C HIS A 245 -6.51 -4.66 14.64
N ILE A 246 -7.42 -4.86 13.68
CA ILE A 246 -8.36 -3.82 13.22
C ILE A 246 -9.38 -3.48 14.31
N LEU A 247 -9.87 -4.47 15.06
CA LEU A 247 -10.79 -4.22 16.17
C LEU A 247 -10.11 -3.45 17.29
N ASP A 248 -8.91 -3.84 17.68
CA ASP A 248 -8.13 -3.15 18.70
C ASP A 248 -7.78 -1.72 18.27
N TYR A 249 -7.32 -1.53 17.05
CA TYR A 249 -7.07 -0.20 16.50
C TYR A 249 -8.31 0.70 16.54
N LYS A 250 -9.48 0.17 16.12
CA LYS A 250 -10.75 0.92 16.17
C LYS A 250 -11.17 1.28 17.59
N ARG A 251 -10.93 0.39 18.57
CA ARG A 251 -11.18 0.67 19.99
C ARG A 251 -10.27 1.81 20.47
N LEU A 252 -8.97 1.71 20.25
CA LEU A 252 -8.00 2.72 20.64
C LEU A 252 -8.29 4.09 20.01
N MET A 253 -8.69 4.12 18.74
CA MET A 253 -9.06 5.37 18.07
C MET A 253 -10.29 6.06 18.65
N ARG A 254 -11.18 5.36 19.34
CA ARG A 254 -12.29 5.97 20.09
C ARG A 254 -11.85 6.53 21.44
N GLU A 255 -10.81 5.95 22.03
CA GLU A 255 -10.28 6.34 23.34
C GLU A 255 -9.25 7.48 23.26
N ARG A 256 -8.73 7.80 22.08
CA ARG A 256 -7.64 8.76 21.86
C ARG A 256 -7.92 10.19 22.36
N ASP A 257 -9.19 10.59 22.42
CA ASP A 257 -9.59 11.91 22.90
C ASP A 257 -9.57 11.99 24.43
N GLN A 258 -9.56 10.83 25.12
CA GLN A 258 -9.58 10.70 26.56
C GLN A 258 -8.19 10.38 27.14
N ARG A 259 -7.32 9.71 26.36
CA ARG A 259 -5.98 9.31 26.80
C ARG A 259 -5.03 9.17 25.60
N ASP A 260 -3.72 9.17 25.89
CA ASP A 260 -2.71 8.81 24.87
C ASP A 260 -2.75 7.31 24.58
N VAL A 261 -2.93 6.98 23.32
CA VAL A 261 -3.00 5.59 22.79
C VAL A 261 -1.81 5.23 21.89
N THR A 262 -0.84 6.13 21.77
CA THR A 262 0.27 5.98 20.81
C THR A 262 1.04 4.69 21.02
N SER A 263 1.37 4.36 22.27
CA SER A 263 2.14 3.15 22.61
C SER A 263 1.40 1.85 22.28
N GLU A 264 0.08 1.81 22.43
CA GLU A 264 -0.73 0.62 22.10
C GLU A 264 -0.91 0.47 20.59
N VAL A 265 -1.05 1.58 19.88
CA VAL A 265 -1.07 1.59 18.40
C VAL A 265 0.27 1.12 17.87
N ASP A 266 1.39 1.55 18.43
CA ASP A 266 2.73 1.09 18.07
C ASP A 266 2.87 -0.42 18.19
N LYS A 267 2.39 -1.03 19.28
CA LYS A 267 2.43 -2.48 19.47
C LYS A 267 1.66 -3.24 18.40
N ILE A 268 0.50 -2.73 17.99
CA ILE A 268 -0.28 -3.34 16.89
C ILE A 268 0.56 -3.36 15.60
N TYR A 269 1.20 -2.24 15.26
CA TYR A 269 2.01 -2.16 14.05
C TYR A 269 3.32 -2.97 14.13
N GLU A 270 3.95 -3.05 15.29
CA GLU A 270 5.12 -3.93 15.51
C GLU A 270 4.76 -5.40 15.30
N GLN A 271 3.59 -5.84 15.76
CA GLN A 271 3.11 -7.21 15.55
C GLN A 271 2.80 -7.50 14.08
N ILE A 272 2.10 -6.57 13.40
CA ILE A 272 1.81 -6.70 11.95
C ILE A 272 3.13 -6.73 11.16
N ARG A 273 4.09 -5.89 11.54
CA ARG A 273 5.39 -5.83 10.92
C ARG A 273 6.13 -7.15 11.01
N SER A 274 6.38 -7.64 12.21
CA SER A 274 7.19 -8.85 12.43
C SER A 274 6.55 -10.10 11.82
N LYS A 275 5.21 -10.20 11.85
CA LYS A 275 4.50 -11.37 11.33
C LYS A 275 4.32 -11.34 9.81
N VAL A 276 4.16 -10.17 9.20
CA VAL A 276 3.74 -10.04 7.79
C VAL A 276 4.67 -9.15 6.97
N ILE A 277 4.85 -7.87 7.38
CA ILE A 277 5.48 -6.86 6.52
C ILE A 277 6.92 -7.25 6.17
N ASP A 278 7.72 -7.64 7.15
CA ASP A 278 9.14 -7.95 6.97
C ASP A 278 9.38 -9.13 6.01
N LYS A 279 8.37 -9.95 5.76
CA LYS A 279 8.48 -11.15 4.89
C LYS A 279 8.15 -10.86 3.43
N VAL A 280 7.40 -9.79 3.15
CA VAL A 280 6.91 -9.44 1.80
C VAL A 280 7.27 -8.02 1.38
N THR A 281 8.14 -7.34 2.13
CA THR A 281 8.47 -5.93 1.85
C THR A 281 9.98 -5.75 1.69
N VAL A 282 10.34 -5.13 0.59
CA VAL A 282 11.68 -4.56 0.39
C VAL A 282 11.60 -3.09 0.76
N ARG A 283 12.29 -2.70 1.83
CA ARG A 283 12.34 -1.31 2.28
C ARG A 283 13.73 -0.95 2.77
N ARG A 284 14.18 0.21 2.36
CA ARG A 284 15.41 0.84 2.84
C ARG A 284 15.16 2.30 3.14
N THR A 285 15.82 2.77 4.17
CA THR A 285 15.93 4.17 4.50
C THR A 285 17.34 4.67 4.14
N ARG A 286 17.54 5.98 4.10
CA ARG A 286 18.87 6.55 3.87
C ARG A 286 19.84 6.23 4.99
N ASN A 287 19.35 6.26 6.23
CA ASN A 287 20.15 5.90 7.40
C ASN A 287 20.64 4.46 7.30
N ASN A 288 19.83 3.55 6.81
CA ASN A 288 20.26 2.16 6.60
C ASN A 288 21.41 2.08 5.59
N ILE A 289 21.28 2.82 4.49
CA ILE A 289 22.32 2.84 3.45
C ILE A 289 23.59 3.51 3.98
N LEU A 290 23.48 4.60 4.74
CA LEU A 290 24.64 5.32 5.28
C LEU A 290 25.30 4.61 6.46
N ASN A 291 24.55 3.81 7.23
CA ASN A 291 25.09 3.05 8.35
C ASN A 291 25.77 1.75 7.90
N ASP A 292 25.42 1.21 6.72
CA ASP A 292 26.11 0.05 6.15
C ASP A 292 27.44 0.49 5.54
N PRO A 293 28.59 -0.07 5.98
CA PRO A 293 29.93 0.33 5.51
C PRO A 293 30.11 0.15 4.01
N ASP A 294 29.56 -0.91 3.44
CA ASP A 294 29.70 -1.26 2.03
C ASP A 294 28.89 -0.33 1.13
N TYR A 295 27.61 -0.07 1.51
CA TYR A 295 26.77 0.86 0.77
C TYR A 295 27.28 2.29 0.87
N ARG A 296 27.75 2.69 2.05
CA ARG A 296 28.35 4.01 2.26
C ARG A 296 29.60 4.22 1.41
N ALA A 297 30.47 3.20 1.33
CA ALA A 297 31.67 3.24 0.50
C ALA A 297 31.31 3.36 -0.99
N ASP A 298 30.33 2.57 -1.44
CA ASP A 298 29.83 2.60 -2.83
C ASP A 298 29.27 3.97 -3.20
N ILE A 299 28.35 4.51 -2.40
CA ILE A 299 27.74 5.83 -2.60
C ILE A 299 28.78 6.94 -2.63
N LYS A 300 29.73 6.92 -1.70
CA LYS A 300 30.82 7.90 -1.63
C LYS A 300 31.71 7.84 -2.87
N SER A 301 32.04 6.64 -3.37
CA SER A 301 32.85 6.45 -4.57
C SER A 301 32.19 7.05 -5.82
N GLN A 302 30.84 7.09 -5.85
CA GLN A 302 30.05 7.62 -6.96
C GLN A 302 29.68 9.12 -6.78
N GLY A 303 30.18 9.77 -5.74
CA GLY A 303 29.92 11.19 -5.48
C GLY A 303 28.46 11.51 -5.13
N ILE A 304 27.69 10.52 -4.62
CA ILE A 304 26.30 10.70 -4.24
C ILE A 304 26.24 11.24 -2.82
N ILE A 305 25.42 12.28 -2.63
CA ILE A 305 25.12 12.87 -1.34
C ILE A 305 23.63 12.63 -1.05
N PHE A 306 23.32 12.11 0.14
CA PHE A 306 21.97 12.12 0.68
C PHE A 306 21.83 13.32 1.62
N PRO A 307 20.93 14.26 1.34
CA PRO A 307 20.70 15.37 2.24
C PRO A 307 20.12 14.91 3.57
N ASN A 308 20.51 15.58 4.64
CA ASN A 308 19.89 15.42 5.95
C ASN A 308 18.61 16.26 6.02
N ILE A 309 17.49 15.65 6.42
CA ILE A 309 16.24 16.37 6.66
C ILE A 309 16.31 16.90 8.08
N LEU A 310 16.32 18.23 8.22
CA LEU A 310 16.29 18.86 9.53
C LEU A 310 14.87 18.80 10.12
N PRO A 311 14.74 18.76 11.46
CA PRO A 311 13.44 18.84 12.12
C PRO A 311 12.61 20.02 11.61
N PRO A 312 11.29 19.92 11.55
CA PRO A 312 10.43 20.97 11.02
C PRO A 312 10.62 22.29 11.78
N ASN A 313 10.74 23.36 11.01
CA ASN A 313 10.76 24.72 11.53
C ASN A 313 9.33 25.25 11.59
N GLU A 314 8.84 25.47 12.78
CA GLU A 314 7.49 25.98 13.02
C GLU A 314 7.43 27.47 12.71
N LEU A 315 6.48 27.85 11.85
CA LEU A 315 6.16 29.24 11.54
C LEU A 315 4.94 29.66 12.34
N GLU A 316 5.17 30.34 13.44
CA GLU A 316 4.12 30.90 14.27
C GLU A 316 3.81 32.33 13.84
N TYR A 317 2.53 32.66 13.74
CA TYR A 317 2.03 34.01 13.48
C TYR A 317 1.05 34.42 14.58
N VAL A 318 1.09 35.69 14.93
CA VAL A 318 0.28 36.28 16.00
C VAL A 318 -0.78 37.18 15.39
N MET A 319 -2.04 36.89 15.69
CA MET A 319 -3.16 37.77 15.36
C MET A 319 -3.32 38.82 16.46
N ASP A 320 -3.69 40.05 16.09
CA ASP A 320 -4.11 41.04 17.05
C ASP A 320 -5.41 40.62 17.76
N SER A 321 -5.86 41.36 18.77
CA SER A 321 -7.03 41.02 19.57
C SER A 321 -8.32 40.96 18.76
N ASP A 322 -8.47 41.88 17.78
CA ASP A 322 -9.71 42.00 17.01
C ASP A 322 -9.81 40.91 15.95
N THR A 323 -8.73 40.66 15.22
CA THR A 323 -8.61 39.55 14.26
C THR A 323 -8.74 38.20 14.99
N SER A 324 -8.11 38.05 16.16
CA SER A 324 -8.20 36.84 16.96
C SER A 324 -9.64 36.57 17.42
N ASN A 325 -10.34 37.59 17.96
CA ASN A 325 -11.73 37.44 18.37
C ASN A 325 -12.63 37.08 17.17
N ARG A 326 -12.45 37.75 16.02
CA ARG A 326 -13.22 37.45 14.81
C ARG A 326 -12.95 36.02 14.33
N PHE A 327 -11.70 35.58 14.36
CA PHE A 327 -11.31 34.25 13.99
C PHE A 327 -12.00 33.19 14.87
N TYR A 328 -11.92 33.33 16.19
CA TYR A 328 -12.52 32.39 17.13
C TYR A 328 -14.05 32.37 17.11
N GLU A 329 -14.70 33.55 17.01
CA GLU A 329 -16.16 33.62 16.84
C GLU A 329 -16.60 33.00 15.52
N THR A 330 -15.80 33.17 14.45
CA THR A 330 -16.06 32.49 13.17
C THR A 330 -15.97 30.98 13.31
N LEU A 331 -14.91 30.45 13.95
CA LEU A 331 -14.80 29.02 14.20
C LEU A 331 -16.03 28.48 14.94
N LYS A 332 -16.48 29.20 15.97
CA LYS A 332 -17.69 28.85 16.73
C LYS A 332 -18.95 28.83 15.82
N GLN A 333 -19.14 29.86 14.99
CA GLN A 333 -20.24 29.88 14.05
C GLN A 333 -20.19 28.76 13.01
N LEU A 334 -19.00 28.35 12.59
CA LEU A 334 -18.82 27.23 11.65
C LEU A 334 -19.09 25.87 12.30
N THR A 335 -18.87 25.71 13.60
CA THR A 335 -18.84 24.40 14.27
C THR A 335 -19.99 24.16 15.24
N ASP A 336 -20.58 25.22 15.83
CA ASP A 336 -21.65 25.14 16.83
C ASP A 336 -23.06 25.13 16.22
N GLY A 337 -23.23 24.43 15.12
CA GLY A 337 -24.51 24.29 14.46
C GLY A 337 -25.47 23.37 15.23
N LYS A 338 -26.78 23.62 15.08
CA LYS A 338 -27.84 22.78 15.67
C LYS A 338 -27.78 21.37 15.11
N THR A 339 -27.58 20.39 16.00
CA THR A 339 -27.55 18.95 15.73
C THR A 339 -28.35 18.20 16.80
N ASP A 340 -28.58 16.88 16.59
CA ASP A 340 -29.20 16.04 17.62
C ASP A 340 -28.36 15.98 18.91
N GLU A 341 -27.04 16.13 18.79
CA GLU A 341 -26.09 16.18 19.92
C GLU A 341 -25.99 17.59 20.53
N ASN A 342 -26.28 18.64 19.76
CA ASN A 342 -26.29 20.04 20.18
C ASN A 342 -27.60 20.75 19.75
N PRO A 343 -28.73 20.51 20.43
CA PRO A 343 -30.03 21.07 20.07
C PRO A 343 -30.14 22.60 20.22
N GLU A 344 -29.26 23.20 21.02
CA GLU A 344 -29.22 24.65 21.28
C GLU A 344 -28.14 25.38 20.47
N GLY A 345 -27.47 24.67 19.56
CA GLY A 345 -26.46 25.26 18.70
C GLY A 345 -26.98 26.43 17.87
N LYS A 346 -26.20 27.50 17.80
CA LYS A 346 -26.55 28.76 17.12
C LYS A 346 -25.75 29.00 15.85
N GLY A 347 -24.80 28.14 15.53
CA GLY A 347 -23.95 28.22 14.34
C GLY A 347 -24.63 27.69 13.08
N LEU A 348 -23.84 27.60 12.00
CA LEU A 348 -24.30 27.10 10.70
C LEU A 348 -24.81 25.66 10.79
N THR A 349 -26.00 25.44 10.28
CA THR A 349 -26.62 24.10 10.20
C THR A 349 -26.19 23.33 8.96
N TYR A 350 -25.64 24.02 7.96
CA TYR A 350 -25.34 23.47 6.63
C TYR A 350 -26.56 22.79 5.98
N ALA A 351 -27.75 23.36 6.19
CA ALA A 351 -29.03 22.82 5.77
C ALA A 351 -29.06 22.41 4.30
N ARG A 352 -28.44 23.20 3.42
CA ARG A 352 -28.34 22.91 1.98
C ARG A 352 -27.76 21.50 1.70
N TYR A 353 -26.77 21.06 2.44
CA TYR A 353 -26.15 19.75 2.25
C TYR A 353 -26.94 18.62 2.89
N ARG A 354 -27.88 18.96 3.74
CA ARG A 354 -28.81 18.07 4.43
C ARG A 354 -30.20 18.03 3.75
N ALA A 355 -30.38 18.63 2.59
CA ALA A 355 -31.65 18.78 1.91
C ALA A 355 -32.48 17.48 1.83
N VAL A 356 -31.83 16.33 1.57
CA VAL A 356 -32.49 15.01 1.50
C VAL A 356 -33.08 14.58 2.84
N GLU A 357 -32.55 15.06 3.96
CA GLU A 357 -33.04 14.80 5.31
C GLU A 357 -34.42 15.42 5.55
N PHE A 358 -34.71 16.54 4.91
CA PHE A 358 -35.92 17.32 5.07
C PHE A 358 -37.01 17.00 4.04
N LEU A 359 -36.80 16.04 3.15
CA LEU A 359 -37.86 15.55 2.27
C LEU A 359 -38.95 14.84 3.07
N LYS A 360 -40.18 15.08 2.72
CA LYS A 360 -41.35 14.38 3.28
C LYS A 360 -41.26 12.87 2.96
N PRO A 361 -41.85 12.00 3.78
CA PRO A 361 -41.70 10.52 3.65
C PRO A 361 -42.01 9.98 2.26
N GLU A 362 -43.01 10.55 1.57
CA GLU A 362 -43.41 10.17 0.22
C GLU A 362 -42.33 10.37 -0.85
N TYR A 363 -41.46 11.37 -0.71
CA TYR A 363 -40.37 11.69 -1.61
C TYR A 363 -39.04 11.05 -1.14
N ARG A 364 -38.94 10.80 0.18
CA ARG A 364 -37.72 10.29 0.81
C ARG A 364 -37.44 8.80 0.53
N ASN A 365 -38.47 8.01 0.21
CA ASN A 365 -38.36 6.58 -0.02
C ASN A 365 -37.38 6.19 -1.13
N LYS A 366 -37.08 7.11 -2.07
CA LYS A 366 -36.09 6.93 -3.14
C LYS A 366 -34.63 6.95 -2.62
N TYR A 367 -34.38 7.60 -1.47
CA TYR A 367 -33.04 7.81 -0.92
C TYR A 367 -32.83 6.93 0.31
N LYS A 368 -32.28 5.72 0.10
CA LYS A 368 -31.86 4.86 1.22
C LYS A 368 -30.74 5.55 2.01
N ASN A 369 -30.89 5.66 3.34
CA ASN A 369 -29.95 6.35 4.24
C ASN A 369 -29.79 7.88 4.04
N ALA A 370 -30.82 8.55 3.59
CA ALA A 370 -30.84 9.99 3.30
C ALA A 370 -30.28 10.86 4.43
N VAL A 371 -30.71 10.57 5.67
CA VAL A 371 -30.27 11.30 6.87
C VAL A 371 -28.77 11.19 7.06
N HIS A 372 -28.24 9.97 6.98
CA HIS A 372 -26.81 9.73 7.17
C HIS A 372 -25.95 10.40 6.08
N ILE A 373 -26.43 10.40 4.83
CA ILE A 373 -25.73 11.06 3.73
C ILE A 373 -25.70 12.59 3.96
N GLY A 374 -26.84 13.19 4.32
CA GLY A 374 -26.95 14.62 4.59
C GLY A 374 -26.03 15.07 5.71
N GLN A 375 -26.06 14.38 6.83
CA GLN A 375 -25.22 14.66 8.00
C GLN A 375 -23.73 14.51 7.66
N THR A 376 -23.36 13.48 6.91
CA THR A 376 -21.97 13.28 6.48
C THR A 376 -21.50 14.42 5.56
N LEU A 377 -22.33 14.87 4.61
CA LEU A 377 -21.98 15.99 3.74
C LEU A 377 -21.83 17.30 4.52
N ALA A 378 -22.72 17.58 5.47
CA ALA A 378 -22.62 18.75 6.34
C ALA A 378 -21.34 18.74 7.18
N ALA A 379 -20.98 17.58 7.75
CA ALA A 379 -19.72 17.40 8.49
C ALA A 379 -18.49 17.64 7.62
N ILE A 380 -18.47 17.11 6.40
CA ILE A 380 -17.36 17.34 5.43
C ILE A 380 -17.25 18.83 5.11
N TYR A 381 -18.38 19.53 4.90
CA TYR A 381 -18.36 20.95 4.59
C TYR A 381 -17.91 21.82 5.76
N ARG A 382 -18.34 21.50 6.96
CA ARG A 382 -17.86 22.12 8.21
C ARG A 382 -16.34 22.10 8.27
N VAL A 383 -15.79 20.91 8.16
CA VAL A 383 -14.34 20.69 8.17
C VAL A 383 -13.66 21.45 7.01
N HIS A 384 -14.29 21.50 5.83
CA HIS A 384 -13.76 22.23 4.69
C HIS A 384 -13.71 23.75 4.95
N MET A 385 -14.72 24.34 5.58
CA MET A 385 -14.74 25.77 5.91
C MET A 385 -13.66 26.13 6.93
N VAL A 386 -13.48 25.33 7.98
CA VAL A 386 -12.40 25.50 8.94
C VAL A 386 -11.04 25.44 8.24
N LYS A 387 -10.82 24.47 7.36
CA LYS A 387 -9.57 24.38 6.59
C LYS A 387 -9.32 25.62 5.71
N ARG A 388 -10.36 26.17 5.12
CA ARG A 388 -10.22 27.39 4.31
C ARG A 388 -9.79 28.57 5.15
N LEU A 389 -10.34 28.70 6.37
CA LEU A 389 -9.98 29.74 7.33
C LEU A 389 -8.52 29.57 7.78
N GLU A 390 -8.09 28.35 8.08
CA GLU A 390 -6.72 28.04 8.47
C GLU A 390 -5.71 28.15 7.30
N SER A 391 -6.15 27.97 6.06
CA SER A 391 -5.28 28.09 4.90
C SER A 391 -4.93 29.54 4.59
N SER A 392 -5.93 30.37 4.33
CA SER A 392 -5.80 31.83 4.20
C SER A 392 -7.13 32.54 4.35
N PHE A 393 -7.12 33.77 4.87
CA PHE A 393 -8.32 34.62 4.98
C PHE A 393 -8.93 34.89 3.60
N TYR A 394 -8.10 35.03 2.57
CA TYR A 394 -8.57 35.18 1.20
C TYR A 394 -9.38 33.97 0.71
N ALA A 395 -8.85 32.76 0.88
CA ALA A 395 -9.54 31.53 0.48
C ALA A 395 -10.84 31.34 1.28
N PHE A 396 -10.84 31.70 2.56
CA PHE A 396 -12.02 31.65 3.41
C PHE A 396 -13.10 32.63 2.92
N LYS A 397 -12.79 33.91 2.72
CA LYS A 397 -13.72 34.94 2.20
C LYS A 397 -14.37 34.49 0.89
N LYS A 398 -13.58 33.92 -0.02
CA LYS A 398 -14.07 33.40 -1.30
C LYS A 398 -15.04 32.22 -1.10
N SER A 399 -14.71 31.31 -0.19
CA SER A 399 -15.57 30.17 0.12
C SER A 399 -16.85 30.61 0.82
N LEU A 400 -16.77 31.60 1.70
CA LEU A 400 -17.90 32.18 2.41
C LEU A 400 -18.89 32.85 1.44
N ARG A 401 -18.39 33.69 0.52
CA ARG A 401 -19.22 34.29 -0.54
C ARG A 401 -19.88 33.22 -1.41
N THR A 402 -19.16 32.18 -1.74
CA THR A 402 -19.70 31.08 -2.54
C THR A 402 -20.83 30.36 -1.77
N LEU A 403 -20.63 30.06 -0.48
CA LEU A 403 -21.61 29.37 0.35
C LEU A 403 -22.86 30.26 0.52
N LEU A 404 -22.70 31.57 0.76
CA LEU A 404 -23.80 32.53 0.84
C LEU A 404 -24.62 32.54 -0.45
N ARG A 405 -23.97 32.67 -1.62
CA ARG A 405 -24.61 32.66 -2.92
C ARG A 405 -25.42 31.39 -3.16
N ILE A 406 -24.81 30.20 -2.97
CA ILE A 406 -25.51 28.94 -3.23
C ILE A 406 -26.65 28.66 -2.24
N THR A 407 -26.58 29.19 -1.00
CA THR A 407 -27.66 29.10 -0.02
C THR A 407 -28.81 30.05 -0.43
N THR A 408 -28.48 31.24 -0.88
CA THR A 408 -29.46 32.22 -1.39
C THR A 408 -30.15 31.70 -2.66
N ASP A 409 -29.37 31.10 -3.60
CA ASP A 409 -29.93 30.46 -4.80
C ASP A 409 -30.92 29.34 -4.45
N MET A 410 -30.61 28.53 -3.43
CA MET A 410 -31.55 27.49 -3.00
C MET A 410 -32.85 28.07 -2.42
N ILE A 411 -32.78 29.15 -1.63
CA ILE A 411 -33.96 29.84 -1.13
C ILE A 411 -34.79 30.39 -2.31
N LYS A 412 -34.13 30.87 -3.37
CA LYS A 412 -34.82 31.35 -4.60
C LYS A 412 -35.54 30.21 -5.31
N MET A 413 -34.92 29.02 -5.39
CA MET A 413 -35.55 27.80 -5.95
C MET A 413 -36.88 27.46 -5.24
N PHE A 414 -37.00 27.67 -3.92
CA PHE A 414 -38.22 27.48 -3.17
C PHE A 414 -39.31 28.47 -3.62
N LYS A 415 -38.96 29.71 -3.92
CA LYS A 415 -39.92 30.71 -4.41
C LYS A 415 -40.40 30.41 -5.83
N GLU A 416 -39.58 29.73 -6.61
CA GLU A 416 -39.89 29.34 -7.98
C GLU A 416 -40.54 27.94 -8.05
N ASP A 417 -40.78 27.31 -6.91
CA ASP A 417 -41.35 25.93 -6.76
C ASP A 417 -40.61 24.87 -7.57
N LYS A 418 -39.26 25.04 -7.70
CA LYS A 418 -38.37 24.14 -8.44
C LYS A 418 -37.08 23.93 -7.66
N VAL A 419 -37.07 22.99 -6.70
CA VAL A 419 -35.90 22.72 -5.87
C VAL A 419 -35.12 21.54 -6.43
N ILE A 420 -33.87 21.75 -6.79
CA ILE A 420 -33.01 20.71 -7.32
C ILE A 420 -32.18 20.08 -6.19
N ILE A 421 -32.29 18.77 -6.06
CA ILE A 421 -31.41 17.93 -5.23
C ILE A 421 -30.83 16.83 -6.11
N ALA A 422 -29.53 16.90 -6.37
CA ALA A 422 -28.79 15.86 -7.07
C ALA A 422 -27.51 15.59 -6.28
N PRO A 423 -27.50 14.62 -5.36
CA PRO A 423 -26.36 14.34 -4.49
C PRO A 423 -25.08 14.03 -5.27
N ASP A 424 -25.20 13.36 -6.42
CA ASP A 424 -24.08 12.93 -7.25
C ASP A 424 -23.77 13.91 -8.39
N LEU A 425 -24.64 14.92 -8.61
CA LEU A 425 -24.41 15.92 -9.65
C LEU A 425 -23.54 17.06 -9.11
N LYS A 426 -22.48 17.38 -9.83
CA LYS A 426 -21.60 18.51 -9.49
C LYS A 426 -22.28 19.85 -9.85
N VAL A 427 -23.42 20.12 -9.26
CA VAL A 427 -24.25 21.34 -9.52
C VAL A 427 -23.40 22.60 -9.39
N LYS A 428 -22.42 22.64 -8.50
CA LYS A 428 -21.48 23.76 -8.35
C LYS A 428 -20.63 24.01 -9.60
N GLU A 429 -20.16 22.94 -10.28
CA GLU A 429 -19.37 23.11 -11.50
C GLU A 429 -20.23 23.64 -12.65
N LEU A 430 -21.50 23.30 -12.64
CA LEU A 430 -22.47 23.76 -13.67
C LEU A 430 -22.90 25.20 -13.41
N GLN A 431 -23.16 25.56 -12.16
CA GLN A 431 -23.42 26.96 -11.79
C GLN A 431 -22.19 27.86 -12.00
N ALA A 432 -21.00 27.37 -11.76
CA ALA A 432 -19.75 28.09 -12.05
C ALA A 432 -19.55 28.36 -13.57
N LYS A 433 -20.22 27.60 -14.43
CA LYS A 433 -20.28 27.82 -15.89
C LYS A 433 -21.38 28.77 -16.31
N ASN A 434 -22.01 29.46 -15.37
CA ASN A 434 -23.17 30.35 -15.58
C ASN A 434 -24.36 29.66 -16.25
N MET A 435 -24.55 28.36 -16.03
CA MET A 435 -25.73 27.66 -16.53
C MET A 435 -26.97 28.05 -15.73
N GLU A 436 -28.02 28.37 -16.45
CA GLU A 436 -29.35 28.64 -15.88
C GLU A 436 -29.98 27.34 -15.33
N LEU A 437 -30.96 27.46 -14.46
CA LEU A 437 -31.58 26.33 -13.77
C LEU A 437 -32.08 25.23 -14.74
N ASP A 438 -32.75 25.67 -15.81
CA ASP A 438 -33.31 24.77 -16.82
C ASP A 438 -32.20 24.08 -17.63
N GLU A 439 -31.07 24.74 -17.89
CA GLU A 439 -29.87 24.14 -18.51
C GLU A 439 -29.21 23.10 -17.62
N ILE A 440 -29.18 23.30 -16.29
CA ILE A 440 -28.67 22.34 -15.31
C ILE A 440 -29.58 21.11 -15.28
N ILE A 441 -30.89 21.27 -15.35
CA ILE A 441 -31.85 20.16 -15.41
C ILE A 441 -31.62 19.36 -16.70
N GLU A 442 -31.53 20.03 -17.86
CA GLU A 442 -31.29 19.37 -19.14
C GLU A 442 -29.97 18.65 -19.17
N TYR A 443 -28.90 19.23 -18.61
CA TYR A 443 -27.62 18.59 -18.46
C TYR A 443 -27.69 17.33 -17.56
N ALA A 444 -28.40 17.40 -16.46
CA ALA A 444 -28.61 16.27 -15.58
C ALA A 444 -29.36 15.13 -16.29
N ILE A 445 -30.40 15.44 -17.06
CA ILE A 445 -31.13 14.44 -17.84
C ILE A 445 -30.23 13.81 -18.91
N THR A 446 -29.38 14.58 -19.58
CA THR A 446 -28.38 14.04 -20.54
C THR A 446 -27.34 13.14 -19.89
N LYS A 447 -27.16 13.26 -18.58
CA LYS A 447 -26.29 12.39 -17.77
C LYS A 447 -27.00 11.15 -17.20
N GLY A 448 -28.28 10.94 -17.56
CA GLY A 448 -29.05 9.78 -17.16
C GLY A 448 -29.88 9.96 -15.88
N TYR A 449 -29.99 11.18 -15.35
CA TYR A 449 -30.90 11.47 -14.24
C TYR A 449 -32.31 11.70 -14.77
N ALA A 450 -33.30 11.02 -14.19
CA ALA A 450 -34.69 11.37 -14.48
C ALA A 450 -35.03 12.70 -13.78
N ALA A 451 -35.77 13.59 -14.46
CA ALA A 451 -36.18 14.88 -13.89
C ALA A 451 -36.95 14.69 -12.55
N GLU A 452 -37.76 13.66 -12.47
CA GLU A 452 -38.55 13.26 -11.27
C GLU A 452 -37.66 12.80 -10.09
N ASP A 453 -36.39 12.51 -10.34
CA ASP A 453 -35.46 12.08 -9.30
C ASP A 453 -34.60 13.23 -8.74
N ILE A 454 -34.54 14.35 -9.41
CA ILE A 454 -33.71 15.50 -9.01
C ILE A 454 -34.50 16.79 -8.76
N LEU A 455 -35.66 16.95 -9.35
CA LEU A 455 -36.50 18.15 -9.25
C LEU A 455 -37.67 17.91 -8.31
N PHE A 456 -37.82 18.75 -7.29
CA PHE A 456 -38.83 18.64 -6.27
C PHE A 456 -39.61 19.94 -6.16
N PRO A 457 -40.93 19.90 -5.97
CA PRO A 457 -41.70 21.09 -5.62
C PRO A 457 -41.35 21.54 -4.19
N ALA A 458 -41.55 22.79 -3.87
CA ALA A 458 -41.21 23.36 -2.57
C ALA A 458 -41.95 22.66 -1.42
N ASP A 459 -43.19 22.21 -1.67
CA ASP A 459 -43.97 21.48 -0.69
C ASP A 459 -43.53 20.06 -0.44
N ALA A 460 -42.57 19.52 -1.21
CA ALA A 460 -41.93 18.22 -0.94
C ALA A 460 -41.09 18.26 0.34
N PHE A 461 -40.73 19.41 0.86
CA PHE A 461 -39.91 19.61 2.03
C PHE A 461 -40.71 19.97 3.28
N THR A 462 -40.12 19.73 4.44
CA THR A 462 -40.63 20.23 5.71
C THR A 462 -40.38 21.75 5.83
N SER A 463 -41.22 22.47 6.57
CA SER A 463 -41.07 23.93 6.78
C SER A 463 -39.74 24.26 7.45
N GLU A 464 -39.27 23.39 8.30
CA GLU A 464 -37.99 23.53 9.03
C GLU A 464 -36.77 23.70 8.07
N PHE A 465 -36.82 23.10 6.90
CA PHE A 465 -35.72 23.22 5.93
C PHE A 465 -35.51 24.64 5.43
N LEU A 466 -36.61 25.34 5.05
CA LEU A 466 -36.57 26.73 4.59
C LEU A 466 -36.14 27.66 5.75
N GLU A 467 -36.63 27.41 6.97
CA GLU A 467 -36.25 28.18 8.15
C GLU A 467 -34.72 28.03 8.42
N MET A 468 -34.17 26.81 8.35
CA MET A 468 -32.73 26.58 8.48
C MET A 468 -31.90 27.23 7.37
N LEU A 469 -32.41 27.24 6.13
CA LEU A 469 -31.74 27.94 5.04
C LEU A 469 -31.68 29.45 5.28
N HIS A 470 -32.75 30.05 5.80
CA HIS A 470 -32.78 31.48 6.18
C HIS A 470 -31.81 31.75 7.34
N HIS A 471 -31.77 30.91 8.36
CA HIS A 471 -30.84 31.00 9.49
C HIS A 471 -29.39 30.93 8.99
N ASP A 472 -29.04 29.91 8.17
CA ASP A 472 -27.71 29.79 7.60
C ASP A 472 -27.37 31.05 6.75
N ARG A 473 -28.31 31.58 5.96
CA ARG A 473 -28.06 32.78 5.16
C ARG A 473 -27.73 33.99 6.04
N GLU A 474 -28.48 34.22 7.12
CA GLU A 474 -28.25 35.36 8.01
C GLU A 474 -26.87 35.30 8.67
N ILE A 475 -26.45 34.11 9.15
CA ILE A 475 -25.09 33.92 9.65
C ILE A 475 -24.03 34.17 8.57
N LEU A 476 -24.25 33.67 7.36
CA LEU A 476 -23.31 33.84 6.27
C LEU A 476 -23.23 35.30 5.79
N GLU A 477 -24.32 36.05 5.80
CA GLU A 477 -24.34 37.49 5.53
C GLU A 477 -23.54 38.27 6.57
N GLN A 478 -23.72 37.93 7.86
CA GLN A 478 -23.00 38.57 8.96
C GLN A 478 -21.50 38.25 8.88
N LEU A 479 -21.13 36.98 8.74
CA LEU A 479 -19.74 36.57 8.62
C LEU A 479 -19.07 37.21 7.40
N ASN A 480 -19.78 37.30 6.25
CA ASN A 480 -19.23 37.93 5.06
C ASN A 480 -18.97 39.41 5.28
N ALA A 481 -19.92 40.13 5.93
CA ALA A 481 -19.77 41.54 6.24
C ALA A 481 -18.61 41.83 7.23
N ASP A 482 -18.41 40.94 8.20
CA ASP A 482 -17.34 41.08 9.17
C ASP A 482 -15.96 40.78 8.58
N TRP A 483 -15.86 39.74 7.74
CA TRP A 483 -14.59 39.39 7.06
C TRP A 483 -14.23 40.36 5.93
N GLU A 484 -15.20 41.07 5.30
CA GLU A 484 -14.87 42.08 4.31
C GLU A 484 -14.11 43.27 4.90
N LYS A 485 -14.25 43.51 6.21
CA LYS A 485 -13.53 44.56 6.93
C LYS A 485 -12.10 44.19 7.30
N GLU A 486 -11.79 42.90 7.24
CA GLU A 486 -10.46 42.38 7.60
C GLU A 486 -9.51 42.59 6.42
N ASN A 487 -8.47 43.34 6.62
CA ASN A 487 -7.45 43.59 5.60
C ASN A 487 -6.07 43.01 6.01
N ASP A 488 -5.88 42.71 7.27
CA ASP A 488 -4.63 42.19 7.77
C ASP A 488 -4.52 40.68 7.54
N ASP A 489 -3.35 40.19 7.19
CA ASP A 489 -3.05 38.76 7.05
C ASP A 489 -1.74 38.44 7.77
N PRO A 490 -1.82 38.21 9.10
CA PRO A 490 -0.62 37.93 9.92
C PRO A 490 0.16 36.72 9.45
N LYS A 491 -0.50 35.77 8.81
CA LYS A 491 0.14 34.58 8.26
C LYS A 491 0.99 34.92 7.04
N PHE A 492 0.47 35.75 6.15
CA PHE A 492 1.23 36.24 5.00
C PHE A 492 2.37 37.14 5.43
N ASP A 493 2.16 38.00 6.41
CA ASP A 493 3.21 38.89 6.94
C ASP A 493 4.37 38.08 7.51
N LYS A 494 4.06 37.00 8.27
CA LYS A 494 5.07 36.06 8.75
C LYS A 494 5.79 35.32 7.63
N PHE A 495 5.09 34.97 6.59
CA PHE A 495 5.68 34.35 5.40
C PHE A 495 6.63 35.35 4.70
N GLN A 496 6.20 36.59 4.52
CA GLN A 496 6.98 37.65 3.90
C GLN A 496 8.25 38.00 4.71
N GLU A 497 8.16 38.06 6.03
CA GLU A 497 9.31 38.23 6.92
C GLU A 497 10.38 37.16 6.65
N ASN A 498 9.96 35.90 6.64
CA ASN A 498 10.86 34.78 6.38
C ASN A 498 11.38 34.74 4.94
N LEU A 499 10.59 35.21 3.97
CA LEU A 499 11.00 35.31 2.58
C LEU A 499 12.21 36.26 2.43
N THR A 500 12.25 37.32 3.26
CA THR A 500 13.29 38.32 3.22
C THR A 500 14.57 37.91 3.99
N HIS A 501 14.39 37.19 5.11
CA HIS A 501 15.50 36.95 6.05
C HIS A 501 15.99 35.49 6.07
N ASN A 502 15.13 34.49 5.90
CA ASN A 502 15.48 33.07 6.13
C ASN A 502 15.49 32.23 4.87
N PHE A 503 14.43 32.29 4.05
CA PHE A 503 14.25 31.32 2.95
C PHE A 503 15.29 31.46 1.83
N PHE A 504 15.91 32.62 1.68
CA PHE A 504 16.94 32.91 0.69
C PHE A 504 18.31 33.24 1.30
N ASP A 505 18.48 32.98 2.61
CA ASP A 505 19.80 33.03 3.21
C ASP A 505 20.71 31.99 2.51
N LYS A 506 21.90 32.45 2.10
CA LYS A 506 22.81 31.60 1.32
C LYS A 506 23.40 30.44 2.11
N GLU A 507 23.51 30.56 3.43
CA GLU A 507 23.93 29.46 4.30
C GLU A 507 22.86 28.36 4.40
N ILE A 508 21.58 28.76 4.36
CA ILE A 508 20.44 27.88 4.41
C ILE A 508 20.10 27.36 3.01
N ASN A 509 20.02 28.25 2.03
CA ASN A 509 19.57 28.00 0.67
C ASN A 509 20.62 28.41 -0.38
N PRO A 510 21.69 27.64 -0.55
CA PRO A 510 22.77 27.98 -1.47
C PRO A 510 22.30 28.00 -2.93
N SER A 511 21.26 27.26 -3.28
CA SER A 511 20.68 27.21 -4.63
C SER A 511 19.77 28.41 -4.96
N GLY A 512 19.31 29.14 -3.95
CA GLY A 512 18.33 30.20 -4.10
C GLY A 512 16.98 29.73 -4.64
N LYS A 513 16.60 28.46 -4.42
CA LYS A 513 15.33 27.89 -4.87
C LYS A 513 14.42 27.58 -3.69
N LEU A 514 13.13 27.90 -3.83
CA LEU A 514 12.11 27.70 -2.82
C LEU A 514 10.92 26.93 -3.41
N VAL A 515 10.45 25.92 -2.68
CA VAL A 515 9.21 25.18 -3.02
C VAL A 515 8.17 25.45 -1.94
N LEU A 516 7.01 25.99 -2.34
CA LEU A 516 5.89 26.27 -1.46
C LEU A 516 4.69 25.41 -1.84
N PHE A 517 4.13 24.72 -0.86
CA PHE A 517 2.93 23.91 -1.00
C PHE A 517 1.74 24.50 -0.25
N SER A 518 0.55 24.45 -0.86
CA SER A 518 -0.74 24.66 -0.21
C SER A 518 -1.79 23.70 -0.77
N GLU A 519 -2.70 23.21 0.05
CA GLU A 519 -3.84 22.36 -0.39
C GLU A 519 -4.89 23.20 -1.15
N SER A 520 -4.89 24.54 -0.97
CA SER A 520 -5.88 25.45 -1.50
C SER A 520 -5.39 26.18 -2.76
N VAL A 521 -6.03 25.92 -3.90
CA VAL A 521 -5.73 26.66 -5.15
C VAL A 521 -6.05 28.16 -4.99
N ASP A 522 -7.05 28.52 -4.21
CA ASP A 522 -7.37 29.92 -3.93
C ASP A 522 -6.27 30.62 -3.13
N THR A 523 -5.68 29.92 -2.17
CA THR A 523 -4.49 30.40 -1.44
C THR A 523 -3.28 30.53 -2.37
N LEU A 524 -3.06 29.59 -3.29
CA LEU A 524 -2.00 29.71 -4.28
C LEU A 524 -2.16 30.93 -5.18
N ASN A 525 -3.39 31.19 -5.66
CA ASN A 525 -3.69 32.40 -6.46
C ASN A 525 -3.41 33.67 -5.65
N TYR A 526 -3.85 33.71 -4.41
CA TYR A 526 -3.60 34.81 -3.48
C TYR A 526 -2.11 35.04 -3.27
N LEU A 527 -1.34 34.02 -2.94
CA LEU A 527 0.10 34.12 -2.76
C LEU A 527 0.83 34.56 -4.03
N TYR A 528 0.41 34.04 -5.19
CA TYR A 528 0.97 34.44 -6.48
C TYR A 528 0.75 35.91 -6.74
N ASP A 529 -0.46 36.43 -6.53
CA ASP A 529 -0.79 37.83 -6.72
C ASP A 529 -0.03 38.73 -5.75
N ARG A 530 0.06 38.37 -4.47
CA ARG A 530 0.83 39.11 -3.46
C ARG A 530 2.32 39.14 -3.82
N LEU A 531 2.90 38.00 -4.18
CA LEU A 531 4.33 37.91 -4.53
C LEU A 531 4.66 38.68 -5.80
N THR A 532 3.84 38.59 -6.83
CA THR A 532 4.15 39.19 -8.15
C THR A 532 3.74 40.65 -8.26
N LYS A 533 2.58 41.05 -7.72
CA LYS A 533 2.00 42.38 -7.89
C LYS A 533 2.39 43.33 -6.75
N GLU A 534 2.44 42.86 -5.51
CA GLU A 534 2.72 43.73 -4.35
C GLU A 534 4.20 43.73 -3.99
N ILE A 535 4.85 42.56 -3.94
CA ILE A 535 6.28 42.43 -3.65
C ILE A 535 7.14 42.69 -4.90
N GLY A 536 6.54 42.53 -6.10
CA GLY A 536 7.22 42.78 -7.38
C GLY A 536 8.16 41.65 -7.85
N ARG A 537 7.98 40.41 -7.36
CA ARG A 537 8.82 39.29 -7.78
C ARG A 537 8.37 38.72 -9.13
N SER A 538 9.28 38.71 -10.11
CA SER A 538 9.02 38.13 -11.45
C SER A 538 9.48 36.69 -11.61
N ASP A 539 10.10 36.10 -10.57
CA ASP A 539 10.73 34.80 -10.57
C ASP A 539 9.86 33.71 -9.87
N VAL A 540 8.54 33.90 -9.84
CA VAL A 540 7.56 33.00 -9.24
C VAL A 540 6.85 32.17 -10.31
N LEU A 541 6.88 30.85 -10.17
CA LEU A 541 6.18 29.90 -11.01
C LEU A 541 5.00 29.29 -10.23
N MET A 542 3.77 29.52 -10.68
CA MET A 542 2.59 28.88 -10.09
C MET A 542 2.18 27.65 -10.90
N VAL A 543 2.10 26.48 -10.22
CA VAL A 543 1.74 25.21 -10.83
C VAL A 543 0.52 24.62 -10.15
N THR A 544 -0.50 24.31 -10.94
CA THR A 544 -1.75 23.68 -10.54
C THR A 544 -2.07 22.50 -11.46
N ALA A 545 -3.09 21.70 -11.15
CA ALA A 545 -3.51 20.60 -12.02
C ALA A 545 -3.86 21.07 -13.45
N ALA A 546 -4.36 22.31 -13.61
CA ALA A 546 -4.77 22.86 -14.90
C ALA A 546 -3.60 23.19 -15.84
N ASN A 547 -2.41 23.50 -15.31
CA ASN A 547 -1.29 23.98 -16.11
C ASN A 547 -0.02 23.09 -16.03
N ARG A 548 -0.01 22.07 -15.17
CA ARG A 548 1.14 21.18 -14.90
C ARG A 548 1.78 20.64 -16.17
N ASN A 549 0.97 20.00 -17.04
CA ASN A 549 1.49 19.37 -18.26
C ASN A 549 2.17 20.37 -19.20
N ARG A 550 1.59 21.57 -19.29
CA ARG A 550 2.17 22.66 -20.11
C ARG A 550 3.48 23.19 -19.53
N LEU A 551 3.63 23.15 -18.21
CA LEU A 551 4.80 23.69 -17.49
C LEU A 551 5.85 22.63 -17.16
N GLU A 552 5.67 21.39 -17.57
CA GLU A 552 6.55 20.27 -17.19
C GLU A 552 8.03 20.55 -17.55
N GLN A 553 8.27 21.01 -18.77
CA GLN A 553 9.62 21.35 -19.23
C GLN A 553 10.21 22.51 -18.40
N THR A 554 9.43 23.55 -18.14
CA THR A 554 9.86 24.70 -17.31
C THR A 554 10.19 24.26 -15.88
N ILE A 555 9.41 23.33 -15.30
CA ILE A 555 9.70 22.79 -13.97
C ILE A 555 11.03 22.04 -13.98
N LYS A 556 11.27 21.18 -14.97
CA LYS A 556 12.53 20.43 -15.11
C LYS A 556 13.73 21.37 -15.22
N GLU A 557 13.66 22.35 -16.11
CA GLU A 557 14.74 23.33 -16.34
C GLU A 557 15.11 24.12 -15.08
N ASN A 558 14.12 24.47 -14.26
CA ASN A 558 14.35 25.36 -13.11
C ASN A 558 14.58 24.62 -11.78
N PHE A 559 14.00 23.42 -11.59
CA PHE A 559 13.95 22.76 -10.29
C PHE A 559 14.51 21.34 -10.26
N ASP A 560 14.75 20.66 -11.41
CA ASP A 560 15.38 19.36 -11.46
C ASP A 560 16.91 19.52 -11.57
N ALA A 561 17.65 19.03 -10.56
CA ALA A 561 19.11 19.15 -10.54
C ALA A 561 19.80 18.22 -11.55
N ASN A 562 19.11 17.21 -12.06
CA ASN A 562 19.64 16.30 -13.10
C ASN A 562 19.48 16.89 -14.52
N PHE A 563 18.84 18.03 -14.64
CA PHE A 563 18.58 18.68 -15.92
C PHE A 563 19.51 19.90 -16.10
N ASP A 564 20.47 19.80 -17.02
CA ASP A 564 21.31 20.94 -17.36
C ASP A 564 20.50 21.97 -18.15
N SER A 565 20.42 23.17 -17.63
CA SER A 565 19.72 24.28 -18.28
C SER A 565 20.39 25.63 -17.96
N ASP A 566 20.61 26.41 -18.97
CA ASP A 566 21.10 27.81 -18.85
C ASP A 566 19.93 28.79 -18.56
N SER A 567 18.67 28.31 -18.61
CA SER A 567 17.47 29.15 -18.50
C SER A 567 16.81 29.11 -17.13
N MET A 568 17.55 29.34 -16.04
CA MET A 568 17.03 29.38 -14.69
C MET A 568 16.31 30.70 -14.39
N ARG A 569 15.07 30.84 -14.83
CA ARG A 569 14.28 32.08 -14.65
C ARG A 569 13.55 32.12 -13.32
N TYR A 570 13.12 30.97 -12.79
CA TYR A 570 12.22 30.90 -11.63
C TYR A 570 12.98 30.41 -10.39
N ASN A 571 12.82 31.15 -9.29
CA ASN A 571 13.43 30.80 -7.99
C ASN A 571 12.39 30.30 -6.98
N ILE A 572 11.13 30.68 -7.15
CA ILE A 572 10.02 30.22 -6.30
C ILE A 572 9.04 29.41 -7.15
N ILE A 573 8.74 28.22 -6.68
CA ILE A 573 7.60 27.45 -7.21
C ILE A 573 6.54 27.35 -6.12
N ILE A 574 5.31 27.79 -6.46
CA ILE A 574 4.13 27.64 -5.61
C ILE A 574 3.18 26.65 -6.23
N THR A 575 2.75 25.66 -5.46
CA THR A 575 2.02 24.53 -6.01
C THR A 575 1.07 23.89 -5.00
N SER A 576 0.07 23.19 -5.52
CA SER A 576 -0.71 22.23 -4.75
C SER A 576 -0.02 20.84 -4.71
N ASP A 577 -0.65 19.86 -4.08
CA ASP A 577 -0.14 18.49 -4.08
C ASP A 577 0.01 17.85 -5.47
N VAL A 578 -0.37 18.57 -6.51
CA VAL A 578 -0.14 18.12 -7.91
C VAL A 578 1.32 17.87 -8.23
N LEU A 579 2.26 18.54 -7.54
CA LEU A 579 3.70 18.29 -7.64
C LEU A 579 4.25 17.42 -6.49
N ALA A 580 3.41 16.97 -5.58
CA ALA A 580 3.82 15.98 -4.59
C ALA A 580 4.15 14.62 -5.22
N GLU A 581 3.79 14.41 -6.50
CA GLU A 581 4.08 13.20 -7.25
C GLU A 581 4.62 13.51 -8.66
N GLY A 582 5.47 12.63 -9.18
CA GLY A 582 5.87 12.61 -10.59
C GLY A 582 6.87 13.68 -11.07
N VAL A 583 7.46 14.49 -10.18
CA VAL A 583 8.46 15.53 -10.53
C VAL A 583 9.65 15.50 -9.60
N ASN A 584 10.75 16.06 -10.06
CA ASN A 584 11.96 16.30 -9.29
C ASN A 584 12.07 17.80 -8.99
N LEU A 585 12.22 18.14 -7.71
CA LEU A 585 12.40 19.52 -7.27
C LEU A 585 13.67 19.69 -6.43
N HIS A 586 14.61 18.78 -6.59
CA HIS A 586 15.80 18.63 -5.74
C HIS A 586 16.95 19.60 -6.05
N ARG A 587 16.70 20.57 -6.93
CA ARG A 587 17.53 21.79 -7.01
C ARG A 587 17.19 22.74 -5.86
N SER A 588 16.01 22.60 -5.24
CA SER A 588 15.67 23.29 -4.00
C SER A 588 15.99 22.44 -2.79
N ASN A 589 16.37 23.07 -1.70
CA ASN A 589 16.52 22.44 -0.38
C ASN A 589 15.66 23.10 0.70
N VAL A 590 14.83 24.09 0.32
CA VAL A 590 13.89 24.77 1.22
C VAL A 590 12.46 24.49 0.77
N ILE A 591 11.67 23.93 1.69
CA ILE A 591 10.23 23.67 1.51
C ILE A 591 9.46 24.47 2.52
N VAL A 592 8.38 25.12 2.06
CA VAL A 592 7.39 25.78 2.91
C VAL A 592 6.03 25.11 2.72
N ASN A 593 5.46 24.59 3.78
CA ASN A 593 4.09 24.14 3.83
C ASN A 593 3.23 25.25 4.41
N TYR A 594 2.56 26.01 3.51
CA TYR A 594 1.76 27.16 3.89
C TYR A 594 0.51 26.78 4.67
N ASP A 595 0.00 25.58 4.41
CA ASP A 595 -1.00 24.91 5.25
C ASP A 595 -0.56 23.47 5.58
N SER A 596 -0.97 23.02 6.75
CA SER A 596 -0.64 21.69 7.24
C SER A 596 -1.48 20.65 6.52
N PRO A 597 -0.87 19.65 5.86
CA PRO A 597 -1.63 18.63 5.15
C PRO A 597 -2.37 17.70 6.12
N TRP A 598 -3.57 17.28 5.75
CA TRP A 598 -4.41 16.36 6.54
C TRP A 598 -3.86 14.95 6.62
N ASN A 599 -2.97 14.65 5.71
CA ASN A 599 -2.30 13.36 5.65
C ASN A 599 -0.80 13.60 5.69
N ALA A 600 -0.20 13.18 6.76
CA ALA A 600 1.24 13.24 6.96
C ALA A 600 2.04 12.54 5.84
N THR A 601 1.45 11.52 5.20
CA THR A 601 2.03 10.89 4.00
C THR A 601 2.26 11.88 2.87
N ARG A 602 1.38 12.88 2.69
CA ARG A 602 1.58 13.93 1.69
C ARG A 602 2.80 14.78 2.00
N LEU A 603 3.04 15.06 3.27
CA LEU A 603 4.24 15.77 3.69
C LEU A 603 5.52 15.00 3.33
N MET A 604 5.52 13.69 3.59
CA MET A 604 6.62 12.80 3.18
C MET A 604 6.81 12.83 1.65
N GLN A 605 5.72 12.81 0.89
CA GLN A 605 5.77 12.92 -0.57
C GLN A 605 6.32 14.28 -1.00
N ARG A 606 5.89 15.40 -0.40
CA ARG A 606 6.39 16.76 -0.68
C ARG A 606 7.88 16.85 -0.41
N ILE A 607 8.35 16.46 0.76
CA ILE A 607 9.77 16.44 1.13
C ILE A 607 10.56 15.53 0.18
N GLY A 608 10.01 14.38 -0.16
CA GLY A 608 10.62 13.45 -1.11
C GLY A 608 10.80 14.00 -2.54
N ARG A 609 10.22 15.16 -2.89
CA ARG A 609 10.49 15.83 -4.18
C ARG A 609 11.82 16.56 -4.19
N VAL A 610 12.26 17.08 -3.06
CA VAL A 610 13.55 17.76 -2.90
C VAL A 610 14.62 16.82 -2.34
N ASN A 611 14.23 15.83 -1.55
CA ASN A 611 15.13 14.84 -0.97
C ASN A 611 15.33 13.66 -1.95
N ARG A 612 16.25 13.83 -2.89
CA ARG A 612 16.58 12.84 -3.92
C ARG A 612 18.08 12.67 -4.11
N ILE A 613 18.45 11.55 -4.75
CA ILE A 613 19.81 11.35 -5.24
C ILE A 613 20.16 12.50 -6.20
N GLY A 614 21.28 13.17 -5.95
CA GLY A 614 21.70 14.35 -6.73
C GLY A 614 21.19 15.68 -6.21
N SER A 615 20.61 15.73 -5.00
CA SER A 615 20.30 17.01 -4.34
C SER A 615 21.55 17.88 -4.19
N VAL A 616 21.38 19.20 -4.38
CA VAL A 616 22.49 20.15 -4.45
C VAL A 616 22.97 20.66 -3.10
N ALA A 617 22.23 20.41 -2.02
CA ALA A 617 22.54 20.89 -0.67
C ALA A 617 22.60 19.74 0.34
N PRO A 618 23.43 19.86 1.39
CA PRO A 618 23.59 18.79 2.40
C PRO A 618 22.41 18.69 3.38
N ASN A 619 21.63 19.77 3.54
CA ASN A 619 20.50 19.82 4.45
C ASN A 619 19.24 20.28 3.73
N ILE A 620 18.10 19.70 4.14
CA ILE A 620 16.76 20.13 3.71
C ILE A 620 16.08 20.80 4.89
N TYR A 621 15.59 21.99 4.65
CA TYR A 621 14.86 22.81 5.60
C TYR A 621 13.37 22.72 5.28
N ASN A 622 12.59 22.22 6.24
CA ASN A 622 11.14 22.09 6.15
C ASN A 622 10.48 23.12 7.07
N TYR A 623 9.82 24.11 6.50
CA TYR A 623 9.08 25.14 7.21
C TYR A 623 7.58 24.82 7.15
N MET A 624 6.89 24.98 8.27
CA MET A 624 5.48 24.61 8.38
C MET A 624 4.67 25.62 9.19
N PHE A 625 3.55 26.07 8.62
CA PHE A 625 2.48 26.70 9.36
C PHE A 625 1.54 25.65 9.92
N TYR A 626 1.35 25.65 11.24
CA TYR A 626 0.38 24.78 11.91
C TYR A 626 -0.98 25.45 12.00
N PRO A 627 -2.08 24.67 12.13
CA PRO A 627 -3.38 25.22 12.43
C PRO A 627 -3.36 25.89 13.80
N SER A 628 -4.25 26.86 14.00
CA SER A 628 -4.46 27.45 15.34
C SER A 628 -4.89 26.38 16.34
N GLN A 629 -4.61 26.56 17.62
CA GLN A 629 -4.98 25.58 18.66
C GLN A 629 -6.50 25.28 18.66
N GLN A 630 -7.35 26.30 18.40
CA GLN A 630 -8.78 26.12 18.33
C GLN A 630 -9.19 25.42 17.02
N GLY A 631 -8.60 25.78 15.89
CA GLY A 631 -8.84 25.12 14.63
C GLY A 631 -8.44 23.64 14.67
N ASP A 632 -7.29 23.31 15.30
CA ASP A 632 -6.86 21.93 15.48
C ASP A 632 -7.81 21.14 16.39
N LYS A 633 -8.33 21.75 17.48
CA LYS A 633 -9.32 21.11 18.34
C LYS A 633 -10.58 20.70 17.56
N GLU A 634 -11.06 21.53 16.67
CA GLU A 634 -12.25 21.27 15.87
C GLU A 634 -12.02 20.22 14.77
N ILE A 635 -10.84 20.21 14.15
CA ILE A 635 -10.53 19.30 13.05
C ILE A 635 -9.62 18.14 13.48
N GLN A 636 -9.06 18.20 14.68
CA GLN A 636 -8.14 17.18 15.25
C GLN A 636 -7.01 16.79 14.29
N LEU A 637 -6.50 17.76 13.54
CA LEU A 637 -5.54 17.53 12.47
C LEU A 637 -4.19 17.09 13.02
N TYR A 638 -3.67 17.84 13.99
CA TYR A 638 -2.34 17.63 14.57
C TYR A 638 -2.22 16.26 15.22
N LYS A 639 -3.13 15.93 16.15
CA LYS A 639 -3.15 14.62 16.81
C LYS A 639 -3.33 13.46 15.83
N ASN A 640 -4.23 13.62 14.85
CA ASN A 640 -4.49 12.58 13.86
C ASN A 640 -3.27 12.33 12.96
N ALA A 641 -2.59 13.39 12.55
CA ALA A 641 -1.40 13.29 11.73
C ALA A 641 -0.26 12.64 12.53
N LEU A 642 -0.06 13.04 13.78
CA LEU A 642 0.99 12.50 14.65
C LEU A 642 0.79 11.00 14.93
N VAL A 643 -0.42 10.57 15.31
CA VAL A 643 -0.71 9.15 15.57
C VAL A 643 -0.53 8.30 14.31
N LYS A 644 -0.94 8.79 13.16
CA LYS A 644 -0.77 8.06 11.88
C LYS A 644 0.69 7.94 11.47
N LEU A 645 1.48 9.02 11.65
CA LEU A 645 2.91 9.00 11.38
C LEU A 645 3.62 8.05 12.35
N GLN A 646 3.28 8.10 13.63
CA GLN A 646 3.88 7.23 14.62
C GLN A 646 3.61 5.75 14.29
N GLY A 647 2.37 5.41 13.89
CA GLY A 647 2.05 4.08 13.41
C GLY A 647 2.82 3.69 12.15
N PHE A 648 3.02 4.64 11.24
CA PHE A 648 3.84 4.41 10.05
C PHE A 648 5.32 4.21 10.41
N HIS A 649 5.88 5.05 11.29
CA HIS A 649 7.26 4.90 11.78
C HIS A 649 7.46 3.55 12.46
N SER A 650 6.49 3.09 13.23
CA SER A 650 6.55 1.79 13.92
C SER A 650 6.44 0.61 12.96
N ALA A 651 5.69 0.75 11.86
CA ALA A 651 5.51 -0.31 10.87
C ALA A 651 6.66 -0.38 9.87
N PHE A 652 7.17 0.75 9.42
CA PHE A 652 8.08 0.82 8.26
C PHE A 652 9.41 1.53 8.54
N GLY A 653 9.51 2.32 9.61
CA GLY A 653 10.68 3.16 9.89
C GLY A 653 10.77 4.40 9.01
N GLU A 654 11.45 5.43 9.48
CA GLU A 654 11.73 6.66 8.74
C GLU A 654 13.07 7.27 9.19
N ASP A 655 13.63 8.17 8.38
CA ASP A 655 14.95 8.74 8.59
C ASP A 655 14.93 10.00 9.48
N ALA A 656 13.80 10.72 9.56
CA ALA A 656 13.75 12.05 10.18
C ALA A 656 12.35 12.41 10.70
N GLN A 657 12.33 13.37 11.63
CA GLN A 657 11.09 14.05 12.03
C GLN A 657 10.60 14.91 10.86
N ILE A 658 9.34 14.74 10.47
CA ILE A 658 8.80 15.33 9.25
C ILE A 658 7.71 16.33 9.55
N TYR A 659 6.84 16.02 10.51
CA TYR A 659 5.66 16.80 10.85
C TYR A 659 5.85 17.63 12.10
N SER A 660 6.46 17.07 13.16
CA SER A 660 6.63 17.73 14.46
C SER A 660 7.91 17.27 15.15
N LYS A 661 8.49 18.14 15.99
CA LYS A 661 9.60 17.80 16.88
C LYS A 661 9.23 16.76 17.96
N GLU A 662 7.94 16.58 18.20
CA GLU A 662 7.40 15.59 19.14
C GLU A 662 7.34 14.18 18.53
N GLU A 663 7.56 14.03 17.21
CA GLU A 663 7.66 12.71 16.62
C GLU A 663 8.79 11.93 17.26
N ILE A 664 8.46 10.82 17.85
CA ILE A 664 9.42 9.80 18.23
C ILE A 664 9.78 9.09 16.90
N VAL A 665 10.74 9.64 16.19
CA VAL A 665 11.47 8.86 15.20
C VAL A 665 12.16 7.78 16.01
N LYS A 666 11.53 6.65 16.15
CA LYS A 666 12.32 5.45 16.32
C LYS A 666 13.16 5.44 15.05
N GLU A 667 14.48 5.78 15.18
CA GLU A 667 15.45 5.12 14.35
C GLU A 667 15.09 3.65 14.52
N LEU A 668 14.21 3.21 13.70
CA LEU A 668 14.18 1.82 13.40
C LEU A 668 15.55 1.64 12.80
N GLN A 669 16.51 1.39 13.69
CA GLN A 669 17.50 0.40 13.37
C GLN A 669 16.68 -0.62 12.61
N MET A 670 16.75 -0.55 11.28
CA MET A 670 15.93 -1.35 10.39
C MET A 670 16.02 -2.73 10.95
N PHE A 671 14.85 -3.20 11.46
CA PHE A 671 14.87 -4.39 12.23
C PHE A 671 15.49 -4.15 13.65
N ASP A 672 14.76 -4.44 14.70
CA ASP A 672 15.34 -4.98 15.90
C ASP A 672 16.71 -5.55 15.53
N ASN A 673 17.79 -5.25 16.21
CA ASN A 673 19.13 -5.74 15.82
C ASN A 673 19.12 -7.23 15.38
N ASN A 674 18.11 -7.97 15.81
CA ASN A 674 17.79 -9.33 15.39
C ASN A 674 17.32 -9.49 13.92
N VAL A 675 16.63 -8.53 13.31
CA VAL A 675 16.12 -8.69 11.92
C VAL A 675 17.04 -8.02 10.90
N LYS A 676 17.69 -6.92 11.25
CA LYS A 676 18.84 -6.40 10.47
C LYS A 676 19.95 -7.45 10.44
N ASP A 677 20.31 -7.95 11.60
CA ASP A 677 21.17 -9.11 11.76
C ASP A 677 20.69 -10.30 10.92
N SER A 678 19.39 -10.52 10.74
CA SER A 678 18.87 -11.66 10.00
C SER A 678 18.98 -11.47 8.48
N ILE A 679 18.72 -10.28 7.95
CA ILE A 679 18.88 -10.01 6.51
C ILE A 679 20.35 -9.86 6.15
N ASP A 680 21.11 -9.11 6.92
CA ASP A 680 22.54 -8.97 6.71
C ASP A 680 23.25 -10.32 6.86
N LYS A 681 22.81 -11.18 7.77
CA LYS A 681 23.27 -12.57 7.91
C LYS A 681 22.87 -13.43 6.71
N LYS A 682 21.63 -13.33 6.20
CA LYS A 682 21.23 -14.05 4.99
C LYS A 682 22.03 -13.60 3.77
N ILE A 683 22.26 -12.30 3.61
CA ILE A 683 23.11 -11.74 2.55
C ILE A 683 24.56 -12.19 2.70
N ALA A 684 25.09 -12.20 3.93
CA ALA A 684 26.44 -12.70 4.21
C ALA A 684 26.56 -14.19 3.88
N LEU A 685 25.56 -15.00 4.25
CA LEU A 685 25.51 -16.43 3.93
C LEU A 685 25.40 -16.69 2.43
N LEU A 686 24.62 -15.89 1.72
CA LEU A 686 24.57 -15.95 0.25
C LEU A 686 25.92 -15.59 -0.39
N ARG A 687 26.62 -14.57 0.15
CA ARG A 687 27.98 -14.24 -0.30
C ARG A 687 28.94 -15.39 -0.05
N GLU A 688 28.87 -16.05 1.10
CA GLU A 688 29.70 -17.21 1.44
C GLU A 688 29.54 -18.34 0.40
N VAL A 689 28.31 -18.64 -0.01
CA VAL A 689 28.06 -19.65 -1.05
C VAL A 689 28.54 -19.20 -2.44
N ARG A 690 28.36 -17.90 -2.78
CA ARG A 690 28.88 -17.35 -4.03
C ARG A 690 30.41 -17.35 -4.10
N GLU A 691 31.06 -17.02 -3.01
CA GLU A 691 32.53 -17.10 -2.92
C GLU A 691 33.00 -18.54 -3.15
N LEU A 692 32.36 -19.52 -2.55
CA LEU A 692 32.64 -20.93 -2.82
C LEU A 692 32.40 -21.30 -4.27
N TYR A 693 31.27 -20.89 -4.87
CA TYR A 693 30.96 -21.17 -6.27
C TYR A 693 31.99 -20.57 -7.22
N ASN A 694 32.49 -19.38 -6.93
CA ASN A 694 33.48 -18.70 -7.76
C ASN A 694 34.90 -19.25 -7.54
N SER A 695 35.26 -19.64 -6.32
CA SER A 695 36.62 -20.12 -5.96
C SER A 695 36.80 -21.60 -6.20
N ASP A 696 35.81 -22.45 -5.90
CA ASP A 696 35.85 -23.90 -6.07
C ASP A 696 34.52 -24.50 -6.55
N ARG A 697 34.27 -24.37 -7.84
CA ARG A 697 33.06 -24.94 -8.48
C ARG A 697 32.96 -26.46 -8.33
N LYS A 698 34.10 -27.18 -8.25
CA LYS A 698 34.06 -28.64 -8.10
C LYS A 698 33.51 -29.01 -6.74
N LEU A 699 33.98 -28.36 -5.69
CA LEU A 699 33.47 -28.57 -4.33
C LEU A 699 32.00 -28.17 -4.24
N TYR A 700 31.59 -27.02 -4.81
CA TYR A 700 30.21 -26.59 -4.83
C TYR A 700 29.31 -27.67 -5.46
N HIS A 701 29.61 -28.15 -6.68
CA HIS A 701 28.79 -29.18 -7.33
C HIS A 701 28.84 -30.53 -6.61
N LYS A 702 29.93 -30.88 -5.98
CA LYS A 702 30.02 -32.05 -5.13
C LYS A 702 29.05 -31.96 -3.95
N ILE A 703 29.03 -30.83 -3.25
CA ILE A 703 28.14 -30.59 -2.12
C ILE A 703 26.67 -30.54 -2.59
N LYS A 704 26.39 -29.87 -3.70
CA LYS A 704 25.04 -29.82 -4.29
C LYS A 704 24.51 -31.23 -4.58
N ALA A 705 25.34 -32.10 -5.05
CA ALA A 705 25.03 -33.49 -5.38
C ALA A 705 24.95 -34.44 -4.18
N LEU A 706 25.18 -33.96 -2.95
CA LEU A 706 25.03 -34.82 -1.76
C LEU A 706 23.60 -35.41 -1.71
N PRO A 707 23.47 -36.73 -1.44
CA PRO A 707 22.18 -37.38 -1.41
C PRO A 707 21.30 -36.84 -0.28
N MET A 708 20.00 -36.92 -0.47
CA MET A 708 19.05 -36.70 0.60
C MET A 708 19.30 -37.64 1.76
N LYS A 709 18.91 -37.24 2.96
CA LYS A 709 19.15 -37.93 4.21
C LYS A 709 20.65 -38.01 4.59
N SER A 710 21.48 -37.15 4.03
CA SER A 710 22.88 -36.98 4.48
C SER A 710 22.90 -36.63 5.96
N ARG A 711 23.72 -37.32 6.72
CA ARG A 711 23.77 -37.17 8.18
C ARG A 711 25.17 -37.05 8.71
N VAL A 712 25.32 -36.31 9.79
CA VAL A 712 26.63 -36.12 10.47
C VAL A 712 26.39 -36.07 11.98
N MET A 713 27.38 -36.58 12.72
CA MET A 713 27.49 -36.29 14.15
C MET A 713 28.72 -35.43 14.40
N ARG A 714 28.54 -34.43 15.25
CA ARG A 714 29.61 -33.46 15.58
C ARG A 714 29.78 -33.35 17.09
N ASP A 715 31.02 -33.23 17.54
CA ASP A 715 31.32 -32.92 18.94
C ASP A 715 31.65 -31.42 19.07
N THR A 716 30.69 -30.65 19.56
CA THR A 716 30.86 -29.20 19.78
C THR A 716 31.01 -28.82 21.24
N GLY A 717 30.85 -29.80 22.16
CA GLY A 717 30.83 -29.54 23.60
C GLY A 717 29.73 -28.65 24.14
N LYS A 718 28.82 -28.14 23.27
CA LYS A 718 27.82 -27.15 23.64
C LYS A 718 26.36 -27.58 23.42
N HIS A 719 26.11 -28.54 22.55
CA HIS A 719 24.75 -28.89 22.11
C HIS A 719 24.43 -30.38 22.30
N SER A 720 25.11 -31.03 23.22
CA SER A 720 25.00 -32.48 23.45
C SER A 720 23.54 -32.93 23.59
N GLY A 721 23.20 -34.03 22.91
CA GLY A 721 21.87 -34.63 22.94
C GLY A 721 20.81 -33.93 22.06
N LYS A 722 21.20 -32.92 21.26
CA LYS A 722 20.32 -32.22 20.31
C LYS A 722 20.57 -32.72 18.89
N SER A 723 19.58 -32.52 18.02
CA SER A 723 19.71 -32.77 16.59
C SER A 723 18.99 -31.69 15.81
N ILE A 724 19.59 -31.25 14.68
CA ILE A 724 18.93 -30.38 13.69
C ILE A 724 18.52 -31.26 12.52
N ILE A 725 17.26 -31.15 12.12
CA ILE A 725 16.66 -31.87 11.00
C ILE A 725 16.07 -30.90 10.00
N PHE A 726 16.44 -31.03 8.74
CA PHE A 726 15.97 -30.22 7.63
C PHE A 726 15.04 -31.06 6.79
N VAL A 727 13.73 -30.73 6.81
CA VAL A 727 12.65 -31.43 6.11
C VAL A 727 12.13 -30.56 5.00
N SER A 728 11.92 -31.13 3.80
CA SER A 728 11.38 -30.43 2.65
C SER A 728 10.34 -31.28 1.93
N SER A 729 9.30 -30.63 1.44
CA SER A 729 8.37 -31.15 0.44
C SER A 729 8.12 -30.07 -0.61
N ASN A 730 7.29 -30.38 -1.61
CA ASN A 730 6.84 -29.37 -2.56
C ASN A 730 5.90 -28.30 -1.94
N VAL A 731 5.45 -28.47 -0.72
CA VAL A 731 4.58 -27.55 0.01
C VAL A 731 5.40 -26.56 0.83
N LYS A 732 6.38 -27.08 1.59
CA LYS A 732 7.18 -26.25 2.50
C LYS A 732 8.50 -26.90 2.87
N THR A 733 9.43 -26.06 3.32
CA THR A 733 10.73 -26.46 3.83
C THR A 733 10.87 -25.93 5.25
N GLU A 734 11.20 -26.78 6.23
CA GLU A 734 11.29 -26.43 7.65
C GLU A 734 12.51 -27.02 8.35
N PHE A 735 12.97 -26.33 9.37
CA PHE A 735 14.03 -26.78 10.27
C PHE A 735 13.46 -27.16 11.63
N TYR A 736 13.88 -28.29 12.14
CA TYR A 736 13.48 -28.79 13.43
C TYR A 736 14.70 -28.97 14.36
N LEU A 737 14.58 -28.42 15.58
CA LEU A 737 15.47 -28.72 16.67
C LEU A 737 14.86 -29.82 17.53
N ALA A 738 15.42 -31.01 17.48
CA ALA A 738 14.99 -32.15 18.28
C ALA A 738 15.87 -32.32 19.51
N THR A 739 15.21 -32.54 20.63
CA THR A 739 15.84 -32.81 21.95
C THR A 739 15.23 -34.06 22.58
N THR A 740 15.77 -34.49 23.70
CA THR A 740 15.18 -35.61 24.47
C THR A 740 13.77 -35.31 25.01
N THR A 741 13.38 -34.03 25.10
CA THR A 741 12.11 -33.61 25.64
C THR A 741 11.05 -33.30 24.57
N GLY A 742 11.44 -33.15 23.33
CA GLY A 742 10.52 -32.82 22.23
C GLY A 742 11.20 -32.28 20.98
N VAL A 743 10.38 -31.87 20.03
CA VAL A 743 10.79 -31.28 18.76
C VAL A 743 10.14 -29.89 18.63
N GLU A 744 10.90 -28.92 18.20
CA GLU A 744 10.43 -27.56 17.94
C GLU A 744 10.86 -27.08 16.56
N VAL A 745 9.99 -26.27 15.92
CA VAL A 745 10.32 -25.62 14.65
C VAL A 745 11.23 -24.43 14.96
N ILE A 746 12.33 -24.29 14.22
CA ILE A 746 13.25 -23.18 14.34
C ILE A 746 13.41 -22.49 12.97
N ASP A 747 13.73 -21.20 12.98
CA ASP A 747 13.99 -20.47 11.75
C ASP A 747 15.35 -20.84 11.12
N PHE A 748 15.49 -20.50 9.82
CA PHE A 748 16.70 -20.78 9.06
C PHE A 748 17.98 -20.24 9.72
N LEU A 749 17.93 -19.00 10.24
CA LEU A 749 19.12 -18.37 10.83
C LEU A 749 19.48 -18.98 12.18
N GLU A 750 18.48 -19.45 12.91
CA GLU A 750 18.70 -20.20 14.13
C GLU A 750 19.31 -21.56 13.82
N ALA A 751 18.78 -22.29 12.83
CA ALA A 751 19.36 -23.53 12.36
C ALA A 751 20.83 -23.37 11.92
N VAL A 752 21.12 -22.29 11.18
CA VAL A 752 22.48 -21.96 10.75
C VAL A 752 23.44 -21.74 11.94
N LYS A 753 22.99 -21.16 13.05
CA LYS A 753 23.85 -21.02 14.24
C LYS A 753 24.33 -22.37 14.79
N TYR A 754 23.51 -23.42 14.69
CA TYR A 754 23.89 -24.76 15.07
C TYR A 754 24.76 -25.43 14.00
N LEU A 755 24.40 -25.29 12.73
CA LEU A 755 25.03 -25.98 11.59
C LEU A 755 26.37 -25.36 11.17
N LYS A 756 26.62 -24.08 11.48
CA LYS A 756 27.83 -23.38 11.01
C LYS A 756 29.08 -24.11 11.43
N ALA A 757 29.87 -24.53 10.46
CA ALA A 757 31.07 -25.37 10.64
C ALA A 757 32.22 -24.79 9.81
N LYS A 758 33.46 -25.13 10.21
CA LYS A 758 34.67 -24.75 9.47
C LYS A 758 35.04 -25.85 8.48
N PRO A 759 35.77 -25.55 7.38
CA PRO A 759 36.19 -26.55 6.39
C PRO A 759 37.02 -27.71 6.97
N GLU A 760 37.74 -27.47 8.06
CA GLU A 760 38.62 -28.43 8.69
C GLU A 760 37.90 -29.39 9.68
N GLU A 761 36.67 -29.10 10.04
CA GLU A 761 35.91 -29.88 11.00
C GLU A 761 35.57 -31.27 10.44
N GLN A 762 35.88 -32.30 11.26
CA GLN A 762 35.65 -33.69 10.90
C GLN A 762 34.45 -34.26 11.65
N PRO A 763 33.70 -35.15 11.03
CA PRO A 763 32.59 -35.84 11.69
C PRO A 763 33.12 -36.81 12.76
N VAL A 764 32.33 -37.02 13.80
CA VAL A 764 32.62 -38.08 14.79
C VAL A 764 31.69 -39.28 14.58
N PRO A 765 32.07 -40.49 14.93
CA PRO A 765 31.20 -41.66 14.86
C PRO A 765 29.93 -41.47 15.68
N PHE A 766 28.77 -41.89 15.15
CA PHE A 766 27.52 -41.85 15.88
C PHE A 766 27.62 -42.70 17.16
N SER A 767 27.50 -42.04 18.30
CA SER A 767 27.52 -42.72 19.62
C SER A 767 26.15 -43.29 20.02
N ASN A 768 25.06 -42.75 19.45
CA ASN A 768 23.69 -43.16 19.71
C ASN A 768 22.81 -42.99 18.45
N GLU A 769 22.86 -43.96 17.54
CA GLU A 769 22.07 -43.93 16.31
C GLU A 769 20.57 -44.04 16.59
N GLU A 770 20.17 -44.80 17.61
CA GLU A 770 18.75 -44.95 17.95
C GLU A 770 18.11 -43.61 18.37
N GLN A 771 18.79 -42.79 19.14
CA GLN A 771 18.35 -41.48 19.54
C GLN A 771 18.25 -40.56 18.32
N HIS A 772 19.24 -40.58 17.44
CA HIS A 772 19.20 -39.79 16.20
C HIS A 772 17.97 -40.12 15.36
N TYR A 773 17.69 -41.41 15.12
CA TYR A 773 16.49 -41.80 14.36
C TYR A 773 15.18 -41.46 15.06
N LYS A 774 15.12 -41.50 16.40
CA LYS A 774 13.96 -41.02 17.15
C LYS A 774 13.74 -39.53 16.90
N HIS A 775 14.77 -38.72 16.93
CA HIS A 775 14.68 -37.30 16.62
C HIS A 775 14.19 -37.05 15.20
N VAL A 776 14.76 -37.72 14.21
CA VAL A 776 14.38 -37.62 12.80
C VAL A 776 12.93 -38.05 12.58
N ASN A 777 12.48 -39.16 13.16
CA ASN A 777 11.11 -39.61 13.01
C ASN A 777 10.11 -38.70 13.71
N SER A 778 10.47 -38.10 14.85
CA SER A 778 9.61 -37.15 15.55
C SER A 778 9.47 -35.85 14.77
N ALA A 779 10.52 -35.31 14.15
CA ALA A 779 10.47 -34.16 13.29
C ALA A 779 9.61 -34.41 12.04
N LEU A 780 9.77 -35.57 11.40
CA LEU A 780 9.00 -35.97 10.24
C LEU A 780 7.50 -36.14 10.58
N ALA A 781 7.17 -36.74 11.73
CA ALA A 781 5.79 -36.87 12.20
C ALA A 781 5.15 -35.52 12.48
N GLN A 782 5.86 -34.59 13.12
CA GLN A 782 5.38 -33.24 13.35
C GLN A 782 5.14 -32.51 12.05
N TYR A 783 6.09 -32.56 11.12
CA TYR A 783 5.93 -31.97 9.78
C TYR A 783 4.69 -32.53 9.07
N THR A 784 4.49 -33.84 9.09
CA THR A 784 3.35 -34.51 8.45
C THR A 784 2.04 -34.04 9.06
N THR A 785 1.95 -33.98 10.38
CA THR A 785 0.75 -33.49 11.08
C THR A 785 0.46 -32.02 10.77
N GLU A 786 1.47 -31.17 10.77
CA GLU A 786 1.30 -29.73 10.57
C GLU A 786 0.96 -29.36 9.12
N TYR A 787 1.54 -30.03 8.13
CA TYR A 787 1.45 -29.59 6.74
C TYR A 787 0.74 -30.58 5.80
N VAL A 788 0.73 -31.85 6.07
CA VAL A 788 0.08 -32.85 5.22
C VAL A 788 -1.35 -33.12 5.71
N GLU A 789 -1.52 -33.46 6.98
CA GLU A 789 -2.84 -33.73 7.56
C GLU A 789 -3.70 -32.46 7.72
N ALA A 790 -3.10 -31.31 8.01
CA ALA A 790 -3.79 -30.04 8.06
C ALA A 790 -4.33 -29.60 6.69
N ALA A 791 -3.70 -30.00 5.59
CA ALA A 791 -4.22 -29.75 4.25
C ALA A 791 -5.47 -30.59 3.96
N ASP A 792 -5.57 -31.80 4.49
CA ASP A 792 -6.73 -32.69 4.34
C ASP A 792 -7.91 -32.31 5.28
N THR A 793 -7.62 -31.71 6.44
CA THR A 793 -8.61 -31.35 7.45
C THR A 793 -9.15 -29.94 7.34
N SER A 794 -8.89 -29.20 6.26
CA SER A 794 -9.45 -27.87 6.04
C SER A 794 -10.99 -27.87 5.92
N SER A 795 -11.68 -28.47 6.92
CA SER A 795 -13.03 -28.10 7.27
C SER A 795 -12.97 -26.68 7.82
N ILE A 796 -13.18 -25.71 6.92
CA ILE A 796 -13.30 -24.28 7.22
C ILE A 796 -14.24 -24.15 8.41
N ASN A 797 -13.70 -23.76 9.56
CA ASN A 797 -14.51 -23.41 10.70
C ASN A 797 -15.42 -22.25 10.27
N ARG A 798 -16.73 -22.47 10.24
CA ARG A 798 -17.76 -21.49 9.85
C ARG A 798 -17.70 -20.20 10.69
N THR A 799 -16.91 -20.18 11.73
CA THR A 799 -16.71 -19.03 12.65
C THR A 799 -15.86 -17.90 12.06
N ASP A 800 -15.08 -18.16 10.99
CA ASP A 800 -14.12 -17.17 10.44
C ASP A 800 -14.69 -16.30 9.32
N LEU A 801 -15.92 -16.57 8.86
CA LEU A 801 -16.57 -15.78 7.82
C LEU A 801 -17.32 -14.58 8.43
N ASP A 802 -17.15 -13.41 7.83
CA ASP A 802 -17.92 -12.23 8.20
C ASP A 802 -19.43 -12.40 7.85
N LYS A 803 -20.25 -11.56 8.47
CA LYS A 803 -21.71 -11.60 8.30
C LYS A 803 -22.15 -11.50 6.83
N THR A 804 -21.42 -10.70 6.01
CA THR A 804 -21.75 -10.52 4.59
C THR A 804 -21.46 -11.80 3.79
N SER A 805 -20.31 -12.41 4.04
CA SER A 805 -19.92 -13.69 3.44
C SER A 805 -20.87 -14.83 3.83
N LEU A 806 -21.32 -14.86 5.08
CA LEU A 806 -22.32 -15.83 5.54
C LEU A 806 -23.68 -15.65 4.85
N GLU A 807 -24.15 -14.40 4.68
CA GLU A 807 -25.39 -14.07 3.97
C GLU A 807 -25.28 -14.44 2.48
N ALA A 808 -24.15 -14.16 1.84
CA ALA A 808 -23.89 -14.52 0.44
C ALA A 808 -23.89 -16.06 0.25
N ASN A 809 -23.21 -16.80 1.11
CA ASN A 809 -23.21 -18.26 1.08
C ASN A 809 -24.61 -18.84 1.33
N LYS A 810 -25.40 -18.25 2.23
CA LYS A 810 -26.79 -18.65 2.45
C LYS A 810 -27.63 -18.46 1.19
N PHE A 811 -27.43 -17.34 0.47
CA PHE A 811 -28.13 -17.07 -0.77
C PHE A 811 -27.78 -18.09 -1.85
N LEU A 812 -26.51 -18.39 -2.10
CA LEU A 812 -26.06 -19.39 -3.06
C LEU A 812 -26.60 -20.81 -2.71
N ARG A 813 -26.62 -21.19 -1.43
CA ARG A 813 -27.23 -22.45 -0.98
C ARG A 813 -28.73 -22.50 -1.27
N THR A 814 -29.41 -21.37 -1.12
CA THR A 814 -30.86 -21.30 -1.43
C THR A 814 -31.07 -21.51 -2.94
N ILE A 815 -30.26 -20.89 -3.81
CA ILE A 815 -30.32 -21.13 -5.25
C ILE A 815 -30.11 -22.62 -5.56
N LYS A 816 -29.12 -23.27 -4.99
CA LYS A 816 -28.86 -24.71 -5.17
C LYS A 816 -30.02 -25.60 -4.77
N GLN A 817 -30.80 -25.20 -3.76
CA GLN A 817 -31.95 -25.95 -3.29
C GLN A 817 -33.18 -25.86 -4.21
N ILE A 818 -33.33 -24.72 -4.90
CA ILE A 818 -34.53 -24.47 -5.73
C ILE A 818 -34.31 -24.85 -7.19
N THR A 819 -33.09 -24.84 -7.69
CA THR A 819 -32.77 -25.19 -9.09
C THR A 819 -32.62 -26.69 -9.32
N ALA A 820 -33.07 -27.14 -10.48
CA ALA A 820 -32.75 -28.46 -11.00
C ALA A 820 -31.50 -28.50 -11.86
N ASP A 821 -31.07 -27.34 -12.34
CA ASP A 821 -29.91 -27.17 -13.24
C ASP A 821 -28.57 -27.52 -12.55
N SER A 822 -27.91 -28.54 -13.10
CA SER A 822 -26.61 -29.02 -12.60
C SER A 822 -25.48 -28.01 -12.81
N GLU A 823 -25.53 -27.22 -13.89
CA GLU A 823 -24.52 -26.21 -14.22
C GLU A 823 -24.61 -25.04 -13.22
N LEU A 824 -25.83 -24.55 -12.96
CA LEU A 824 -26.04 -23.49 -11.98
C LEU A 824 -25.61 -23.93 -10.57
N LYS A 825 -25.85 -25.21 -10.21
CA LYS A 825 -25.37 -25.76 -8.94
C LYS A 825 -23.84 -25.71 -8.84
N LEU A 826 -23.13 -26.11 -9.91
CA LEU A 826 -21.68 -26.11 -9.97
C LEU A 826 -21.14 -24.68 -9.88
N GLN A 827 -21.74 -23.73 -10.61
CA GLN A 827 -21.38 -22.32 -10.57
C GLN A 827 -21.53 -21.75 -9.15
N CYS A 828 -22.61 -22.09 -8.46
CA CYS A 828 -22.80 -21.69 -7.05
C CYS A 828 -21.72 -22.29 -6.13
N ASP A 829 -21.31 -23.54 -6.34
CA ASP A 829 -20.26 -24.18 -5.55
C ASP A 829 -18.91 -23.48 -5.75
N VAL A 830 -18.58 -23.14 -6.98
CA VAL A 830 -17.35 -22.39 -7.30
C VAL A 830 -17.35 -21.04 -6.61
N LEU A 831 -18.44 -20.26 -6.70
CA LEU A 831 -18.54 -18.97 -6.03
C LEU A 831 -18.48 -19.07 -4.50
N MET A 832 -19.11 -20.12 -3.92
CA MET A 832 -19.00 -20.40 -2.48
C MET A 832 -17.55 -20.73 -2.10
N GLY A 833 -16.81 -21.46 -2.94
CA GLY A 833 -15.39 -21.69 -2.77
C GLY A 833 -14.61 -20.38 -2.68
N TYR A 834 -14.83 -19.46 -3.62
CA TYR A 834 -14.16 -18.15 -3.62
C TYR A 834 -14.47 -17.30 -2.38
N ILE A 835 -15.73 -17.34 -1.90
CA ILE A 835 -16.13 -16.63 -0.67
C ILE A 835 -15.47 -17.26 0.55
N ASN A 836 -15.45 -18.59 0.63
CA ASN A 836 -14.87 -19.31 1.76
C ASN A 836 -13.37 -19.11 1.86
N GLU A 837 -12.67 -19.04 0.73
CA GLU A 837 -11.25 -18.73 0.68
C GLU A 837 -10.93 -17.22 0.85
N GLY A 838 -11.97 -16.36 0.80
CA GLY A 838 -11.81 -14.91 0.93
C GLY A 838 -10.97 -14.28 -0.18
N ILE A 839 -11.11 -14.78 -1.42
CA ILE A 839 -10.30 -14.35 -2.57
C ILE A 839 -10.68 -12.94 -3.01
N TYR A 840 -11.97 -12.65 -3.10
CA TYR A 840 -12.51 -11.39 -3.59
C TYR A 840 -13.30 -10.65 -2.52
N ALA A 841 -12.93 -9.41 -2.25
CA ALA A 841 -13.55 -8.59 -1.20
C ALA A 841 -14.99 -8.14 -1.56
N GLN A 842 -15.26 -7.88 -2.84
CA GLN A 842 -16.54 -7.36 -3.31
C GLN A 842 -17.57 -8.44 -3.64
N LEU A 843 -17.16 -9.64 -4.03
CA LEU A 843 -18.06 -10.73 -4.42
C LEU A 843 -19.17 -11.01 -3.39
N PRO A 844 -18.89 -11.14 -2.07
CA PRO A 844 -19.95 -11.32 -1.08
C PRO A 844 -20.95 -10.15 -1.03
N ARG A 845 -20.49 -8.93 -1.27
CA ARG A 845 -21.34 -7.73 -1.26
C ARG A 845 -22.29 -7.71 -2.45
N TYR A 846 -21.81 -8.06 -3.66
CA TYR A 846 -22.64 -8.19 -4.86
C TYR A 846 -23.71 -9.28 -4.69
N LEU A 847 -23.35 -10.45 -4.20
CA LEU A 847 -24.29 -11.53 -3.94
C LEU A 847 -25.33 -11.17 -2.87
N LYS A 848 -24.92 -10.41 -1.84
CA LYS A 848 -25.85 -9.87 -0.85
C LYS A 848 -26.81 -8.85 -1.45
N ALA A 849 -26.34 -7.99 -2.35
CA ALA A 849 -27.20 -7.04 -3.05
C ALA A 849 -28.20 -7.79 -3.94
N LEU A 850 -27.77 -8.79 -4.70
CA LEU A 850 -28.61 -9.65 -5.50
C LEU A 850 -29.66 -10.40 -4.65
N SER A 851 -29.26 -10.93 -3.49
CA SER A 851 -30.19 -11.56 -2.53
C SER A 851 -31.31 -10.62 -2.07
N ARG A 852 -31.01 -9.32 -1.92
CA ARG A 852 -32.01 -8.31 -1.53
C ARG A 852 -33.00 -8.01 -2.65
N GLU A 853 -32.60 -8.04 -3.92
CA GLU A 853 -33.52 -7.89 -5.08
C GLU A 853 -34.63 -8.96 -5.05
N TYR A 854 -34.23 -10.16 -4.68
CA TYR A 854 -35.18 -11.28 -4.57
C TYR A 854 -35.88 -11.36 -3.20
N LYS A 855 -35.56 -10.47 -2.24
CA LYS A 855 -36.14 -10.47 -0.87
C LYS A 855 -36.05 -11.83 -0.16
N ASN A 856 -35.14 -12.70 -0.54
CA ASN A 856 -35.03 -14.10 -0.13
C ASN A 856 -36.29 -14.95 -0.44
N ASP A 857 -37.15 -14.53 -1.37
CA ASP A 857 -38.35 -15.22 -1.78
C ASP A 857 -37.99 -16.33 -2.77
N ARG A 858 -38.14 -17.59 -2.31
CA ARG A 858 -37.84 -18.79 -3.10
C ARG A 858 -38.75 -18.96 -4.33
N ALA A 859 -40.00 -18.51 -4.25
CA ALA A 859 -40.95 -18.61 -5.36
C ALA A 859 -40.53 -17.65 -6.47
N LYS A 860 -40.15 -16.41 -6.14
CA LYS A 860 -39.64 -15.42 -7.07
C LYS A 860 -38.31 -15.86 -7.72
N MET A 861 -37.40 -16.43 -6.93
CA MET A 861 -36.13 -16.97 -7.45
C MET A 861 -36.37 -18.10 -8.47
N LYS A 862 -37.34 -18.96 -8.20
CA LYS A 862 -37.70 -20.07 -9.09
C LYS A 862 -38.38 -19.57 -10.37
N GLN A 863 -39.22 -18.53 -10.26
CA GLN A 863 -39.88 -17.90 -11.42
C GLN A 863 -38.86 -17.23 -12.36
N ASP A 864 -37.83 -16.60 -11.79
CA ASP A 864 -36.80 -15.86 -12.52
C ASP A 864 -35.50 -16.66 -12.68
N GLU A 865 -35.58 -18.00 -12.62
CA GLU A 865 -34.38 -18.89 -12.59
C GLU A 865 -33.39 -18.61 -13.73
N TYR A 866 -33.89 -18.38 -14.96
CA TYR A 866 -33.02 -18.06 -16.12
C TYR A 866 -32.27 -16.73 -15.96
N SER A 867 -32.95 -15.71 -15.47
CA SER A 867 -32.31 -14.41 -15.20
C SER A 867 -31.27 -14.54 -14.08
N LEU A 868 -31.56 -15.32 -13.07
CA LEU A 868 -30.65 -15.58 -11.96
C LEU A 868 -29.41 -16.38 -12.42
N GLN A 869 -29.61 -17.39 -13.28
CA GLN A 869 -28.51 -18.13 -13.90
C GLN A 869 -27.58 -17.22 -14.70
N ASN A 870 -28.14 -16.34 -15.54
CA ASN A 870 -27.33 -15.39 -16.31
C ASN A 870 -26.50 -14.47 -15.39
N LYS A 871 -27.10 -13.92 -14.32
CA LYS A 871 -26.39 -13.09 -13.34
C LYS A 871 -25.29 -13.86 -12.59
N ILE A 872 -25.53 -15.11 -12.22
CA ILE A 872 -24.52 -15.96 -11.57
C ILE A 872 -23.39 -16.31 -12.53
N SER A 873 -23.71 -16.63 -13.79
CA SER A 873 -22.71 -16.91 -14.84
C SER A 873 -21.87 -15.68 -15.15
N GLU A 874 -22.49 -14.50 -15.22
CA GLU A 874 -21.80 -13.21 -15.39
C GLU A 874 -20.82 -12.95 -14.24
N LEU A 875 -21.27 -13.09 -12.99
CA LEU A 875 -20.40 -12.96 -11.81
C LEU A 875 -19.25 -13.96 -11.85
N LEU A 876 -19.51 -15.20 -12.22
CA LEU A 876 -18.44 -16.20 -12.33
C LEU A 876 -17.43 -15.84 -13.42
N GLY A 877 -17.89 -15.30 -14.56
CA GLY A 877 -17.01 -14.81 -15.63
C GLY A 877 -16.15 -13.61 -15.20
N GLU A 878 -16.72 -12.69 -14.41
CA GLU A 878 -15.97 -11.53 -13.88
C GLU A 878 -14.94 -11.93 -12.82
N TYR A 879 -15.29 -12.84 -11.92
CA TYR A 879 -14.49 -13.25 -10.76
C TYR A 879 -13.79 -14.60 -10.98
N GLN A 880 -13.22 -14.80 -12.18
CA GLN A 880 -12.46 -16.01 -12.47
C GLN A 880 -11.17 -16.09 -11.66
N THR A 881 -10.95 -17.24 -11.02
CA THR A 881 -9.67 -17.61 -10.42
C THR A 881 -9.47 -19.11 -10.52
N MET A 882 -8.26 -19.57 -10.23
CA MET A 882 -7.98 -21.01 -10.20
C MET A 882 -8.70 -21.68 -9.04
N ASN A 883 -9.43 -22.78 -9.31
CA ASN A 883 -10.02 -23.63 -8.28
C ASN A 883 -8.91 -24.29 -7.43
N LYS A 884 -9.28 -24.63 -6.18
CA LYS A 884 -8.39 -25.35 -5.26
C LYS A 884 -7.87 -26.65 -5.87
N GLU A 885 -8.72 -27.36 -6.63
CA GLU A 885 -8.36 -28.57 -7.37
C GLU A 885 -7.36 -28.33 -8.51
N GLN A 886 -7.50 -27.24 -9.28
CA GLN A 886 -6.53 -26.86 -10.32
C GLN A 886 -5.19 -26.38 -9.73
N ARG A 887 -5.19 -25.92 -8.47
CA ARG A 887 -3.95 -25.62 -7.70
C ARG A 887 -3.33 -26.90 -7.16
N HIS A 888 -4.12 -27.94 -6.88
CA HIS A 888 -3.65 -29.22 -6.37
C HIS A 888 -3.16 -30.15 -7.48
N ASP A 889 -3.71 -30.09 -8.70
CA ASP A 889 -3.20 -30.85 -9.85
C ASP A 889 -1.78 -30.43 -10.28
N ALA A 890 -1.33 -29.26 -9.83
CA ALA A 890 0.07 -28.85 -9.98
C ALA A 890 0.97 -29.37 -8.83
N GLN A 891 0.41 -29.98 -7.78
CA GLN A 891 1.14 -30.43 -6.61
C GLN A 891 0.52 -31.69 -6.02
N ASP A 892 0.81 -32.85 -6.61
CA ASP A 892 0.88 -34.05 -5.80
C ASP A 892 1.77 -33.74 -4.60
N ILE A 893 1.20 -33.73 -3.38
CA ILE A 893 1.97 -33.48 -2.17
C ILE A 893 3.03 -34.58 -2.12
N SER A 894 4.26 -34.24 -2.53
CA SER A 894 5.35 -35.20 -2.46
C SER A 894 5.54 -35.57 -1.01
N ASN A 895 5.75 -36.83 -0.73
CA ASN A 895 6.09 -37.30 0.60
C ASN A 895 7.23 -36.42 1.18
N PRO A 896 7.09 -35.90 2.39
CA PRO A 896 8.12 -35.07 3.00
C PRO A 896 9.44 -35.82 3.05
N GLN A 897 10.52 -35.16 2.65
CA GLN A 897 11.84 -35.74 2.56
C GLN A 897 12.80 -35.04 3.52
N ILE A 898 13.64 -35.81 4.16
CA ILE A 898 14.73 -35.28 4.97
C ILE A 898 15.87 -34.94 4.03
N ILE A 899 16.26 -33.67 4.01
CA ILE A 899 17.39 -33.20 3.20
C ILE A 899 18.70 -33.56 3.93
N ILE A 900 18.84 -33.08 5.16
CA ILE A 900 19.98 -33.39 6.00
C ILE A 900 19.55 -33.58 7.48
N SER A 901 20.40 -34.19 8.26
CA SER A 901 20.30 -34.21 9.72
C SER A 901 21.68 -34.18 10.38
N GLU A 902 21.83 -33.37 11.42
CA GLU A 902 23.06 -33.22 12.20
C GLU A 902 22.76 -33.45 13.68
N SER A 903 23.49 -34.31 14.34
CA SER A 903 23.42 -34.57 15.79
C SER A 903 24.65 -34.08 16.50
N PHE A 904 24.50 -33.67 17.74
CA PHE A 904 25.55 -33.16 18.58
C PHE A 904 25.82 -34.12 19.75
N LYS A 905 27.12 -34.48 19.92
CA LYS A 905 27.59 -35.36 20.97
C LYS A 905 27.63 -34.65 22.31
#